data_1cca054ffb1d97a5105537ecea1ef455
#
_entry.id   1cca054ffb1d97a5105537ecea1ef455
#
_cell.length_a   1.000
_cell.length_b   1.000
_cell.length_c   1.000
_cell.angle_alpha   90.00
_cell.angle_beta   90.00
_cell.angle_gamma   90.00
#
_symmetry.space_group_name_H-M   'P 1'
#
loop_
_entity.id
_entity.type
_entity.pdbx_description
1 polymer ?
#
loop_
_entity_poly.entity_id
_entity_poly.type
_entity_poly.pdbx_seq_one_letter_code
_entity_poly.pdbx_strand_id
1 'polypeptide(L)'
;MDKNMFEQALKKDLLGKYDTTIENALDWQLHECVSAVVMEDISEKHSASLEKHLAGRRAMYLSMEFLMGRAVHNNLFCEGVYEDVESVLNAHGRSLDDLETIEDAALGNGGLGRLAACFLDSAATLDLPLDGYGIRYKYGLFKQKIVGGFQKEEADDWTRYGDPWSKRCEQEAVLVKYADQTVKAVPYDMPIIAYGTDNIGTLRLWQAEAVGGFDFNKFNDGDYAGAQAEINTAEDISRVLYPNDNTDEGKILRLKQEYFFSSASITDALAKHKARFGNLDELEKYLTVQLNDTHPVIAIPELIRQLCAQGYDFDTAFDKAHKIFNYTNHTIMAEALEKWRCSLVESILPDVYRYIFMINERFIKDMYAKGMDRKATEKIQPISNGMVNMAYMAIYVSSFVNGVAEIHTEILKTDALKPWYDLYPERFQNKTNGITQRRWLALCNKELSALITRLLGNKDWITDLDKLKALAKYADDESVLREFIQIKKTKKQQLADFIKQHDGIDVDPSTIFDIQIKRLHEYKRQLLNALSIIYIYYGIKDGSIKDFTPTTFIFGAKSAPGYRRAKAIIKLLGEIGNMVNSDEQTKDLLKVVFVSNYNVSYAQKLVPAADVSEQISTAGTEASGTGNMKLMLNGAVTLGTYDGANVEIVQEAGEDNNYIFGARVEELAEIMPDYDPRKLIFENEKVNRALNKLIDGTFDDGGIPSDQEGSFEELYKALTDGASWHVPDHYYVVGDLESYVETKLRCNKDYKDELSFAKKCWLNMCHAGKFSSDRTIKDYAENIWKIVPVSK
;
A
#
# COMPACT_ATOMS: atom_id res chain seq x y z
N MET A 1 5.44 -17.89 26.31
CA MET A 1 5.20 -19.39 26.43
C MET A 1 6.45 -20.12 26.02
N ASP A 2 6.86 -21.21 26.71
CA ASP A 2 8.01 -22.04 26.29
C ASP A 2 7.60 -23.12 25.27
N LYS A 3 8.59 -23.74 24.62
CA LYS A 3 8.41 -24.78 23.60
C LYS A 3 7.51 -25.94 24.04
N ASN A 4 7.68 -26.44 25.27
CA ASN A 4 6.93 -27.60 25.75
C ASN A 4 5.48 -27.23 26.05
N MET A 5 5.23 -26.03 26.58
CA MET A 5 3.89 -25.51 26.83
C MET A 5 3.17 -25.29 25.50
N PHE A 6 3.85 -24.74 24.49
CA PHE A 6 3.30 -24.57 23.16
C PHE A 6 2.88 -25.91 22.54
N GLU A 7 3.76 -26.91 22.55
CA GLU A 7 3.49 -28.23 21.98
C GLU A 7 2.28 -28.89 22.64
N GLN A 8 2.18 -28.83 24.00
CA GLN A 8 1.04 -29.38 24.73
C GLN A 8 -0.27 -28.66 24.41
N ALA A 9 -0.24 -27.33 24.33
CA ALA A 9 -1.41 -26.52 23.99
C ALA A 9 -1.88 -26.84 22.55
N LEU A 10 -0.96 -26.91 21.60
CA LEU A 10 -1.24 -27.24 20.21
C LEU A 10 -1.85 -28.64 20.07
N LYS A 11 -1.29 -29.65 20.74
CA LYS A 11 -1.85 -31.03 20.76
C LYS A 11 -3.24 -31.07 21.33
N LYS A 12 -3.48 -30.39 22.45
CA LYS A 12 -4.79 -30.28 23.08
C LYS A 12 -5.83 -29.62 22.15
N ASP A 13 -5.45 -28.54 21.49
CA ASP A 13 -6.36 -27.77 20.62
C ASP A 13 -6.71 -28.55 19.35
N LEU A 14 -5.71 -29.19 18.70
CA LEU A 14 -5.94 -30.05 17.53
C LEU A 14 -6.82 -31.26 17.86
N LEU A 15 -6.57 -31.93 19.00
CA LEU A 15 -7.39 -33.04 19.43
C LEU A 15 -8.83 -32.60 19.78
N GLY A 16 -8.96 -31.48 20.50
CA GLY A 16 -10.27 -30.99 20.98
C GLY A 16 -11.14 -30.42 19.87
N LYS A 17 -10.58 -29.77 18.86
CA LYS A 17 -11.35 -29.17 17.75
C LYS A 17 -11.55 -30.11 16.57
N TYR A 18 -10.55 -30.95 16.27
CA TYR A 18 -10.49 -31.67 15.00
C TYR A 18 -10.26 -33.19 15.12
N ASP A 19 -10.13 -33.70 16.34
CA ASP A 19 -9.82 -35.11 16.60
C ASP A 19 -8.62 -35.62 15.80
N THR A 20 -7.54 -34.76 15.75
CA THR A 20 -6.34 -35.04 14.97
C THR A 20 -5.05 -34.72 15.75
N THR A 21 -3.90 -35.12 15.17
CA THR A 21 -2.57 -34.85 15.71
C THR A 21 -1.81 -33.84 14.86
N ILE A 22 -0.65 -33.33 15.31
CA ILE A 22 0.17 -32.39 14.56
C ILE A 22 0.56 -32.97 13.19
N GLU A 23 0.96 -34.27 13.16
CA GLU A 23 1.40 -34.94 11.94
C GLU A 23 0.30 -35.09 10.89
N ASN A 24 -0.94 -35.29 11.34
CA ASN A 24 -2.07 -35.60 10.47
C ASN A 24 -3.01 -34.42 10.21
N ALA A 25 -2.78 -33.29 10.86
CA ALA A 25 -3.60 -32.08 10.67
C ALA A 25 -3.49 -31.56 9.23
N LEU A 26 -4.60 -31.10 8.67
CA LEU A 26 -4.58 -30.30 7.45
C LEU A 26 -3.94 -28.93 7.73
N ASP A 27 -3.33 -28.32 6.73
CA ASP A 27 -2.60 -27.05 6.88
C ASP A 27 -3.45 -25.96 7.53
N TRP A 28 -4.71 -25.84 7.14
CA TRP A 28 -5.62 -24.84 7.74
C TRP A 28 -5.99 -25.14 9.20
N GLN A 29 -6.10 -26.42 9.59
CA GLN A 29 -6.32 -26.82 11.00
C GLN A 29 -5.09 -26.48 11.85
N LEU A 30 -3.93 -26.78 11.30
CA LEU A 30 -2.66 -26.47 11.95
C LEU A 30 -2.48 -24.94 12.10
N HIS A 31 -2.74 -24.17 11.03
CA HIS A 31 -2.72 -22.71 11.06
C HIS A 31 -3.67 -22.14 12.12
N GLU A 32 -4.91 -22.62 12.17
CA GLU A 32 -5.89 -22.14 13.14
C GLU A 32 -5.44 -22.42 14.57
N CYS A 33 -5.00 -23.66 14.86
CA CYS A 33 -4.60 -24.03 16.22
C CYS A 33 -3.29 -23.36 16.66
N VAL A 34 -2.28 -23.23 15.77
CA VAL A 34 -1.06 -22.45 16.07
C VAL A 34 -1.41 -21.01 16.40
N SER A 35 -2.26 -20.38 15.59
CA SER A 35 -2.70 -19.00 15.78
C SER A 35 -3.50 -18.83 17.08
N ALA A 36 -4.41 -19.76 17.39
CA ALA A 36 -5.24 -19.73 18.61
C ALA A 36 -4.38 -19.84 19.89
N VAL A 37 -3.37 -20.71 19.89
CA VAL A 37 -2.45 -20.87 21.01
C VAL A 37 -1.67 -19.57 21.25
N VAL A 38 -1.18 -18.90 20.21
CA VAL A 38 -0.49 -17.60 20.35
C VAL A 38 -1.46 -16.53 20.84
N MET A 39 -2.68 -16.48 20.30
CA MET A 39 -3.70 -15.50 20.72
C MET A 39 -4.10 -15.67 22.19
N GLU A 40 -4.13 -16.90 22.71
CA GLU A 40 -4.37 -17.16 24.13
C GLU A 40 -3.20 -16.65 24.99
N ASP A 41 -1.95 -16.93 24.58
CA ASP A 41 -0.73 -16.53 25.30
C ASP A 41 -0.59 -15.00 25.44
N ILE A 42 -0.95 -14.25 24.39
CA ILE A 42 -0.85 -12.78 24.40
C ILE A 42 -2.06 -12.05 25.00
N SER A 43 -3.12 -12.77 25.36
CA SER A 43 -4.43 -12.17 25.72
C SER A 43 -4.35 -11.20 26.90
N GLU A 44 -3.59 -11.54 27.93
CA GLU A 44 -3.38 -10.67 29.10
C GLU A 44 -2.55 -9.43 28.74
N LYS A 45 -1.48 -9.58 27.96
CA LYS A 45 -0.65 -8.48 27.47
C LYS A 45 -1.46 -7.50 26.62
N HIS A 46 -2.32 -8.04 25.73
CA HIS A 46 -3.19 -7.22 24.88
C HIS A 46 -4.20 -6.42 25.70
N SER A 47 -4.86 -7.05 26.68
CA SER A 47 -5.79 -6.38 27.59
C SER A 47 -5.11 -5.27 28.40
N ALA A 48 -3.90 -5.55 28.93
CA ALA A 48 -3.12 -4.56 29.65
C ALA A 48 -2.68 -3.36 28.77
N SER A 49 -2.35 -3.64 27.50
CA SER A 49 -1.99 -2.60 26.54
C SER A 49 -3.16 -1.67 26.21
N LEU A 50 -4.36 -2.24 25.98
CA LEU A 50 -5.59 -1.46 25.74
C LEU A 50 -5.87 -0.49 26.90
N GLU A 51 -5.74 -0.96 28.16
CA GLU A 51 -5.93 -0.11 29.32
C GLU A 51 -4.90 1.03 29.39
N LYS A 52 -3.63 0.75 29.08
CA LYS A 52 -2.56 1.76 29.03
C LYS A 52 -2.82 2.79 27.91
N HIS A 53 -3.24 2.35 26.71
CA HIS A 53 -3.57 3.25 25.61
C HIS A 53 -4.70 4.21 25.97
N LEU A 54 -5.72 3.74 26.69
CA LEU A 54 -6.85 4.56 27.12
C LEU A 54 -6.51 5.48 28.31
N ALA A 55 -5.42 5.24 29.03
CA ALA A 55 -5.07 6.02 30.22
C ALA A 55 -4.52 7.42 29.90
N GLY A 56 -3.84 7.58 28.76
CA GLY A 56 -3.19 8.82 28.36
C GLY A 56 -3.70 9.35 27.02
N ARG A 57 -2.92 10.27 26.44
CA ARG A 57 -3.16 10.75 25.06
C ARG A 57 -2.82 9.63 24.09
N ARG A 58 -3.75 9.30 23.21
CA ARG A 58 -3.61 8.25 22.19
C ARG A 58 -3.89 8.77 20.79
N ALA A 59 -3.34 8.09 19.81
CA ALA A 59 -3.61 8.34 18.41
C ALA A 59 -4.51 7.24 17.81
N MET A 60 -5.46 7.64 16.98
CA MET A 60 -6.26 6.78 16.12
C MET A 60 -5.82 6.98 14.67
N TYR A 61 -5.49 5.90 13.98
CA TYR A 61 -5.11 5.93 12.56
C TYR A 61 -6.27 5.40 11.73
N LEU A 62 -7.01 6.32 11.10
CA LEU A 62 -8.17 5.98 10.26
C LEU A 62 -7.70 5.76 8.83
N SER A 63 -7.93 4.56 8.30
CA SER A 63 -7.57 4.20 6.93
C SER A 63 -8.63 3.30 6.29
N MET A 64 -8.92 3.59 5.02
CA MET A 64 -9.76 2.73 4.19
C MET A 64 -9.13 1.36 3.93
N GLU A 65 -7.80 1.28 4.03
CA GLU A 65 -6.99 0.12 3.71
C GLU A 65 -6.02 -0.23 4.83
N PHE A 66 -5.93 -1.54 5.15
CA PHE A 66 -4.85 -2.12 5.94
C PHE A 66 -4.36 -3.40 5.26
N LEU A 67 -3.25 -3.31 4.54
CA LEU A 67 -2.66 -4.44 3.83
C LEU A 67 -1.69 -5.20 4.75
N MET A 68 -2.27 -5.98 5.66
CA MET A 68 -1.51 -6.67 6.71
C MET A 68 -0.64 -7.80 6.16
N GLY A 69 -1.13 -8.54 5.17
CA GLY A 69 -0.49 -9.75 4.70
C GLY A 69 -0.58 -10.88 5.73
N ARG A 70 0.21 -11.94 5.52
CA ARG A 70 0.19 -13.12 6.39
C ARG A 70 0.63 -12.76 7.82
N ALA A 71 -0.25 -13.06 8.80
CA ALA A 71 -0.03 -12.69 10.19
C ALA A 71 0.87 -13.70 10.93
N VAL A 72 0.71 -15.00 10.68
CA VAL A 72 1.31 -16.07 11.48
C VAL A 72 2.83 -15.91 11.65
N HIS A 73 3.58 -15.81 10.56
CA HIS A 73 5.05 -15.68 10.63
C HIS A 73 5.51 -14.40 11.33
N ASN A 74 4.83 -13.28 11.03
CA ASN A 74 5.14 -11.99 11.63
C ASN A 74 4.86 -11.99 13.13
N ASN A 75 3.73 -12.56 13.54
CA ASN A 75 3.34 -12.60 14.95
C ASN A 75 4.25 -13.53 15.76
N LEU A 76 4.59 -14.71 15.23
CA LEU A 76 5.58 -15.61 15.86
C LEU A 76 6.95 -14.94 16.01
N PHE A 77 7.39 -14.18 15.00
CA PHE A 77 8.66 -13.47 15.04
C PHE A 77 8.66 -12.34 16.08
N CYS A 78 7.61 -11.52 16.09
CA CYS A 78 7.50 -10.40 17.03
C CYS A 78 7.34 -10.88 18.48
N GLU A 79 6.57 -11.94 18.73
CA GLU A 79 6.45 -12.55 20.07
C GLU A 79 7.73 -13.27 20.52
N GLY A 80 8.67 -13.53 19.59
CA GLY A 80 9.94 -14.19 19.90
C GLY A 80 9.86 -15.70 20.06
N VAL A 81 8.79 -16.33 19.55
CA VAL A 81 8.55 -17.79 19.65
C VAL A 81 8.74 -18.51 18.30
N TYR A 82 9.21 -17.81 17.28
CA TYR A 82 9.32 -18.36 15.91
C TYR A 82 10.14 -19.65 15.86
N GLU A 83 11.33 -19.66 16.45
CA GLU A 83 12.26 -20.79 16.44
C GLU A 83 11.72 -21.98 17.26
N ASP A 84 11.03 -21.73 18.37
CA ASP A 84 10.41 -22.76 19.19
C ASP A 84 9.25 -23.45 18.44
N VAL A 85 8.39 -22.68 17.79
CA VAL A 85 7.28 -23.22 16.99
C VAL A 85 7.81 -24.00 15.79
N GLU A 86 8.78 -23.46 15.05
CA GLU A 86 9.46 -24.16 13.93
C GLU A 86 10.05 -25.49 14.39
N SER A 87 10.73 -25.49 15.54
CA SER A 87 11.32 -26.70 16.13
C SER A 87 10.27 -27.74 16.54
N VAL A 88 9.11 -27.32 17.08
CA VAL A 88 7.99 -28.23 17.40
C VAL A 88 7.44 -28.85 16.13
N LEU A 89 7.12 -28.03 15.13
CA LEU A 89 6.55 -28.53 13.87
C LEU A 89 7.51 -29.51 13.18
N ASN A 90 8.80 -29.17 13.08
CA ASN A 90 9.81 -30.03 12.48
C ASN A 90 9.95 -31.38 13.20
N ALA A 91 9.81 -31.42 14.53
CA ALA A 91 9.84 -32.65 15.30
C ALA A 91 8.69 -33.61 14.98
N HIS A 92 7.58 -33.08 14.46
CA HIS A 92 6.39 -33.82 14.01
C HIS A 92 6.31 -33.97 12.47
N GLY A 93 7.41 -33.70 11.74
CA GLY A 93 7.46 -33.83 10.28
C GLY A 93 6.65 -32.77 9.52
N ARG A 94 6.38 -31.61 10.17
CA ARG A 94 5.67 -30.47 9.59
C ARG A 94 6.61 -29.27 9.49
N SER A 95 6.21 -28.26 8.75
CA SER A 95 6.98 -27.03 8.55
C SER A 95 6.12 -25.79 8.77
N LEU A 96 6.74 -24.67 9.13
CA LEU A 96 6.05 -23.37 9.09
C LEU A 96 5.61 -23.00 7.68
N ASP A 97 6.31 -23.51 6.64
CA ASP A 97 5.92 -23.29 5.25
C ASP A 97 4.56 -23.93 4.90
N ASP A 98 4.14 -24.98 5.63
CA ASP A 98 2.79 -25.57 5.48
C ASP A 98 1.69 -24.52 5.77
N LEU A 99 1.96 -23.56 6.65
CA LEU A 99 1.04 -22.49 7.01
C LEU A 99 0.96 -21.41 5.91
N GLU A 100 1.90 -21.40 4.96
CA GLU A 100 1.88 -20.47 3.82
C GLU A 100 0.80 -20.78 2.79
N THR A 101 0.15 -21.95 2.87
CA THR A 101 -1.00 -22.31 2.03
C THR A 101 -2.26 -21.52 2.38
N ILE A 102 -2.30 -20.89 3.59
CA ILE A 102 -3.43 -20.09 4.04
C ILE A 102 -3.34 -18.67 3.49
N GLU A 103 -4.47 -18.15 3.02
CA GLU A 103 -4.59 -16.85 2.36
C GLU A 103 -4.13 -15.69 3.25
N ASP A 104 -3.52 -14.68 2.61
CA ASP A 104 -3.19 -13.41 3.26
C ASP A 104 -4.45 -12.58 3.48
N ALA A 105 -4.50 -11.81 4.58
CA ALA A 105 -5.52 -10.77 4.78
C ALA A 105 -5.22 -9.56 3.88
N ALA A 106 -5.74 -9.57 2.67
CA ALA A 106 -5.51 -8.53 1.65
C ALA A 106 -6.57 -7.40 1.74
N LEU A 107 -6.63 -6.72 2.89
CA LEU A 107 -7.59 -5.64 3.17
C LEU A 107 -7.09 -4.27 2.66
N GLY A 108 -6.31 -4.27 1.62
CA GLY A 108 -5.75 -3.08 0.97
C GLY A 108 -5.28 -3.39 -0.44
N ASN A 109 -5.10 -2.34 -1.23
CA ASN A 109 -4.77 -2.44 -2.65
C ASN A 109 -3.25 -2.28 -2.91
N GLY A 110 -2.55 -1.46 -2.13
CA GLY A 110 -1.16 -1.15 -2.44
C GLY A 110 -0.43 -0.37 -1.36
N GLY A 111 0.31 0.67 -1.76
CA GLY A 111 1.21 1.45 -0.91
C GLY A 111 0.53 2.05 0.32
N LEU A 112 -0.66 2.63 0.17
CA LEU A 112 -1.41 3.27 1.26
C LEU A 112 -1.77 2.26 2.36
N GLY A 113 -2.33 1.11 2.00
CA GLY A 113 -2.70 0.08 2.96
C GLY A 113 -1.50 -0.62 3.59
N ARG A 114 -0.41 -0.83 2.83
CA ARG A 114 0.81 -1.42 3.40
C ARG A 114 1.53 -0.44 4.33
N LEU A 115 1.52 0.85 4.02
CA LEU A 115 2.04 1.89 4.90
C LEU A 115 1.33 1.88 6.26
N ALA A 116 -0.01 1.85 6.24
CA ALA A 116 -0.83 1.75 7.45
C ALA A 116 -0.43 0.54 8.30
N ALA A 117 -0.24 -0.64 7.68
CA ALA A 117 0.21 -1.85 8.37
C ALA A 117 1.63 -1.70 8.97
N CYS A 118 2.58 -1.09 8.24
CA CYS A 118 3.92 -0.80 8.76
C CYS A 118 3.89 0.17 9.95
N PHE A 119 3.01 1.16 9.89
CA PHE A 119 2.87 2.16 10.98
C PHE A 119 2.35 1.54 12.27
N LEU A 120 1.40 0.60 12.19
CA LEU A 120 0.93 -0.12 13.37
C LEU A 120 2.03 -0.97 14.00
N ASP A 121 2.78 -1.72 13.18
CA ASP A 121 3.93 -2.52 13.64
C ASP A 121 4.98 -1.65 14.35
N SER A 122 5.33 -0.51 13.75
CA SER A 122 6.30 0.41 14.33
C SER A 122 5.81 1.07 15.61
N ALA A 123 4.54 1.48 15.66
CA ALA A 123 3.98 2.11 16.86
C ALA A 123 3.94 1.13 18.03
N ALA A 124 3.53 -0.12 17.80
CA ALA A 124 3.57 -1.15 18.82
C ALA A 124 5.00 -1.37 19.35
N THR A 125 5.98 -1.53 18.45
CA THR A 125 7.39 -1.76 18.79
C THR A 125 8.04 -0.57 19.53
N LEU A 126 7.54 0.65 19.31
CA LEU A 126 8.00 1.87 19.99
C LEU A 126 7.21 2.18 21.28
N ASP A 127 6.41 1.25 21.77
CA ASP A 127 5.53 1.41 22.94
C ASP A 127 4.54 2.57 22.81
N LEU A 128 4.17 2.99 21.59
CA LEU A 128 3.29 4.14 21.38
C LEU A 128 1.81 3.73 21.40
N PRO A 129 0.93 4.53 22.04
CA PRO A 129 -0.51 4.27 22.06
C PRO A 129 -1.16 4.70 20.73
N LEU A 130 -0.95 3.91 19.68
CA LEU A 130 -1.57 4.05 18.36
C LEU A 130 -2.40 2.81 18.04
N ASP A 131 -3.66 3.01 17.70
CA ASP A 131 -4.56 1.98 17.23
C ASP A 131 -5.10 2.30 15.83
N GLY A 132 -5.22 1.28 14.99
CA GLY A 132 -5.77 1.40 13.64
C GLY A 132 -7.27 1.16 13.60
N TYR A 133 -7.96 1.87 12.69
CA TYR A 133 -9.41 1.73 12.49
C TYR A 133 -9.73 1.68 11.00
N GLY A 134 -10.47 0.64 10.58
CA GLY A 134 -10.82 0.43 9.18
C GLY A 134 -12.03 -0.47 9.00
N ILE A 135 -12.16 -1.04 7.81
CA ILE A 135 -13.26 -1.95 7.44
C ILE A 135 -12.74 -3.39 7.37
N ARG A 136 -13.50 -4.32 7.94
CA ARG A 136 -13.30 -5.76 7.77
C ARG A 136 -13.99 -6.23 6.49
N TYR A 137 -13.28 -6.12 5.37
CA TYR A 137 -13.82 -6.58 4.10
C TYR A 137 -14.00 -8.09 4.10
N LYS A 138 -15.18 -8.55 3.66
CA LYS A 138 -15.47 -9.98 3.53
C LYS A 138 -14.57 -10.65 2.49
N TYR A 139 -14.32 -9.96 1.40
CA TYR A 139 -13.37 -10.37 0.36
C TYR A 139 -12.24 -9.35 0.31
N GLY A 140 -11.01 -9.85 0.33
CA GLY A 140 -9.83 -9.02 0.13
C GLY A 140 -9.73 -8.47 -1.28
N LEU A 141 -8.60 -7.80 -1.59
CA LEU A 141 -8.30 -7.46 -2.97
C LEU A 141 -8.32 -8.74 -3.82
N PHE A 142 -9.04 -8.73 -4.91
CA PHE A 142 -9.28 -9.90 -5.76
C PHE A 142 -8.02 -10.73 -6.03
N LYS A 143 -8.19 -12.03 -6.20
CA LYS A 143 -7.17 -12.91 -6.75
C LYS A 143 -7.07 -12.69 -8.24
N GLN A 144 -5.86 -12.56 -8.73
CA GLN A 144 -5.60 -12.38 -10.15
C GLN A 144 -5.24 -13.72 -10.79
N LYS A 145 -5.96 -14.08 -11.85
CA LYS A 145 -5.55 -15.11 -12.81
C LYS A 145 -5.24 -14.47 -14.14
N ILE A 146 -4.32 -15.07 -14.89
CA ILE A 146 -4.05 -14.69 -16.27
C ILE A 146 -4.70 -15.74 -17.19
N VAL A 147 -5.69 -15.31 -17.96
CA VAL A 147 -6.44 -16.18 -18.88
C VAL A 147 -6.38 -15.58 -20.28
N GLY A 148 -5.82 -16.32 -21.23
CA GLY A 148 -5.59 -15.80 -22.58
C GLY A 148 -4.68 -14.55 -22.62
N GLY A 149 -3.82 -14.39 -21.61
CA GLY A 149 -2.95 -13.22 -21.43
C GLY A 149 -3.61 -12.03 -20.71
N PHE A 150 -4.92 -12.08 -20.46
CA PHE A 150 -5.64 -11.02 -19.75
C PHE A 150 -5.78 -11.29 -18.26
N GLN A 151 -5.81 -10.22 -17.47
CA GLN A 151 -6.19 -10.29 -16.07
C GLN A 151 -7.67 -10.68 -15.93
N LYS A 152 -7.91 -11.72 -15.14
CA LYS A 152 -9.23 -12.12 -14.65
C LYS A 152 -9.24 -12.01 -13.13
N GLU A 153 -10.27 -11.39 -12.59
CA GLU A 153 -10.49 -11.23 -11.17
C GLU A 153 -11.33 -12.37 -10.60
N GLU A 154 -10.90 -12.91 -9.47
CA GLU A 154 -11.65 -13.89 -8.67
C GLU A 154 -11.75 -13.39 -7.22
N ALA A 155 -12.81 -13.80 -6.51
CA ALA A 155 -12.99 -13.42 -5.12
C ALA A 155 -11.86 -13.96 -4.23
N ASP A 156 -11.29 -13.10 -3.38
CA ASP A 156 -10.34 -13.48 -2.36
C ASP A 156 -11.09 -13.74 -1.04
N ASP A 157 -11.54 -14.98 -0.87
CA ASP A 157 -12.24 -15.43 0.34
C ASP A 157 -11.23 -15.80 1.43
N TRP A 158 -10.56 -14.79 1.98
CA TRP A 158 -9.48 -14.96 2.95
C TRP A 158 -9.96 -15.52 4.31
N THR A 159 -11.25 -15.41 4.61
CA THR A 159 -11.85 -15.94 5.85
C THR A 159 -12.42 -17.34 5.69
N ARG A 160 -12.23 -18.00 4.56
CA ARG A 160 -12.80 -19.32 4.23
C ARG A 160 -12.55 -20.38 5.32
N TYR A 161 -11.38 -20.34 5.94
CA TYR A 161 -10.97 -21.26 7.00
C TYR A 161 -10.96 -20.59 8.40
N GLY A 162 -11.74 -19.50 8.55
CA GLY A 162 -11.77 -18.71 9.77
C GLY A 162 -10.77 -17.55 9.77
N ASP A 163 -10.81 -16.78 10.84
CA ASP A 163 -9.89 -15.67 11.10
C ASP A 163 -9.42 -15.76 12.56
N PRO A 164 -8.42 -16.60 12.85
CA PRO A 164 -7.99 -16.85 14.23
C PRO A 164 -7.27 -15.65 14.87
N TRP A 165 -6.87 -14.65 14.06
CA TRP A 165 -6.15 -13.46 14.52
C TRP A 165 -7.06 -12.30 14.92
N SER A 166 -8.39 -12.43 14.78
CA SER A 166 -9.33 -11.37 15.12
C SER A 166 -10.33 -11.83 16.19
N LYS A 167 -10.58 -10.96 17.16
CA LYS A 167 -11.59 -11.16 18.20
C LYS A 167 -12.81 -10.32 17.90
N ARG A 168 -13.98 -10.93 17.73
CA ARG A 168 -15.28 -10.25 17.63
C ARG A 168 -15.66 -9.63 18.99
N CYS A 169 -15.93 -8.33 19.01
CA CYS A 169 -16.30 -7.58 20.21
C CYS A 169 -17.76 -7.10 20.12
N GLU A 170 -18.70 -8.05 20.18
CA GLU A 170 -20.15 -7.81 20.00
C GLU A 170 -20.71 -6.73 20.91
N GLN A 171 -20.25 -6.66 22.16
CA GLN A 171 -20.71 -5.70 23.16
C GLN A 171 -20.31 -4.22 22.84
N GLU A 172 -19.37 -4.04 21.92
CA GLU A 172 -18.91 -2.71 21.48
C GLU A 172 -19.47 -2.35 20.10
N ALA A 173 -20.44 -3.11 19.60
CA ALA A 173 -21.11 -2.82 18.34
C ALA A 173 -21.89 -1.49 18.42
N VAL A 174 -21.85 -0.73 17.34
CA VAL A 174 -22.54 0.56 17.24
C VAL A 174 -23.46 0.62 16.02
N LEU A 175 -24.43 1.54 16.03
CA LEU A 175 -25.33 1.74 14.90
C LEU A 175 -24.85 2.91 14.04
N VAL A 176 -24.77 2.67 12.72
CA VAL A 176 -24.49 3.70 11.71
C VAL A 176 -25.76 3.94 10.89
N LYS A 177 -26.18 5.20 10.83
CA LYS A 177 -27.44 5.62 10.19
C LYS A 177 -27.19 6.34 8.88
N TYR A 178 -27.89 5.91 7.85
CA TYR A 178 -28.03 6.56 6.56
C TYR A 178 -29.49 7.01 6.36
N ALA A 179 -29.75 7.81 5.36
CA ALA A 179 -31.13 8.22 5.04
C ALA A 179 -32.04 7.04 4.69
N ASP A 180 -31.47 6.01 4.03
CA ASP A 180 -32.19 4.87 3.49
C ASP A 180 -32.08 3.59 4.35
N GLN A 181 -31.14 3.51 5.28
CA GLN A 181 -30.94 2.34 6.12
C GLN A 181 -30.18 2.65 7.41
N THR A 182 -30.26 1.73 8.36
CA THR A 182 -29.41 1.69 9.56
C THR A 182 -28.70 0.35 9.55
N VAL A 183 -27.40 0.35 9.79
CA VAL A 183 -26.59 -0.87 9.90
C VAL A 183 -25.90 -0.95 11.25
N LYS A 184 -25.64 -2.17 11.69
CA LYS A 184 -24.86 -2.46 12.89
C LYS A 184 -23.39 -2.60 12.48
N ALA A 185 -22.52 -1.79 13.03
CA ALA A 185 -21.08 -1.90 12.88
C ALA A 185 -20.53 -2.75 14.03
N VAL A 186 -20.04 -3.93 13.74
CA VAL A 186 -19.49 -4.87 14.72
C VAL A 186 -17.97 -4.85 14.63
N PRO A 187 -17.24 -4.54 15.72
CA PRO A 187 -15.79 -4.48 15.68
C PRO A 187 -15.17 -5.86 15.85
N TYR A 188 -14.11 -6.07 15.08
CA TYR A 188 -13.17 -7.18 15.19
C TYR A 188 -11.79 -6.61 15.49
N ASP A 189 -11.20 -7.00 16.62
CA ASP A 189 -9.91 -6.53 17.08
C ASP A 189 -8.81 -7.53 16.72
N MET A 190 -7.86 -7.10 15.88
CA MET A 190 -6.66 -7.83 15.53
C MET A 190 -5.49 -7.26 16.33
N PRO A 191 -4.77 -8.07 17.14
CA PRO A 191 -3.61 -7.60 17.88
C PRO A 191 -2.42 -7.33 16.96
N ILE A 192 -1.70 -6.27 17.23
CA ILE A 192 -0.45 -5.89 16.57
C ILE A 192 0.67 -6.11 17.57
N ILE A 193 1.33 -7.26 17.48
CA ILE A 193 2.35 -7.69 18.43
C ILE A 193 3.64 -6.91 18.20
N ALA A 194 4.14 -6.26 19.23
CA ALA A 194 5.39 -5.54 19.21
C ALA A 194 6.62 -6.47 19.17
N TYR A 195 7.71 -6.01 18.59
CA TYR A 195 8.99 -6.70 18.68
C TYR A 195 9.78 -6.20 19.89
N GLY A 196 10.10 -7.11 20.83
CA GLY A 196 10.98 -6.83 21.96
C GLY A 196 10.37 -6.01 23.09
N THR A 197 9.05 -5.79 23.09
CA THR A 197 8.31 -5.17 24.21
C THR A 197 6.98 -5.91 24.45
N ASP A 198 6.33 -5.65 25.58
CA ASP A 198 5.02 -6.24 25.92
C ASP A 198 3.83 -5.42 25.38
N ASN A 199 4.09 -4.33 24.66
CA ASN A 199 3.01 -3.51 24.09
C ASN A 199 2.37 -4.21 22.90
N ILE A 200 1.05 -4.23 22.86
CA ILE A 200 0.27 -4.79 21.75
C ILE A 200 -0.73 -3.74 21.31
N GLY A 201 -0.54 -3.22 20.09
CA GLY A 201 -1.50 -2.33 19.44
C GLY A 201 -2.75 -3.08 18.98
N THR A 202 -3.78 -2.35 18.62
CA THR A 202 -5.03 -2.92 18.11
C THR A 202 -5.34 -2.37 16.72
N LEU A 203 -5.64 -3.28 15.78
CA LEU A 203 -6.32 -2.93 14.55
C LEU A 203 -7.79 -3.31 14.70
N ARG A 204 -8.65 -2.29 14.86
CA ARG A 204 -10.11 -2.47 14.95
C ARG A 204 -10.74 -2.35 13.57
N LEU A 205 -11.29 -3.45 13.09
CA LEU A 205 -11.94 -3.54 11.79
C LEU A 205 -13.45 -3.69 11.96
N TRP A 206 -14.21 -2.82 11.32
CA TRP A 206 -15.66 -2.79 11.39
C TRP A 206 -16.31 -3.67 10.31
N GLN A 207 -17.18 -4.59 10.72
CA GLN A 207 -18.03 -5.39 9.83
C GLN A 207 -19.46 -4.87 9.88
N ALA A 208 -20.06 -4.67 8.71
CA ALA A 208 -21.45 -4.23 8.60
C ALA A 208 -22.40 -5.42 8.67
N GLU A 209 -23.41 -5.32 9.52
CA GLU A 209 -24.44 -6.34 9.70
C GLU A 209 -25.83 -5.69 9.72
N ALA A 210 -26.87 -6.44 9.30
CA ALA A 210 -28.26 -5.99 9.35
C ALA A 210 -28.74 -5.84 10.80
N VAL A 211 -29.62 -4.87 11.05
CA VAL A 211 -30.26 -4.68 12.36
C VAL A 211 -31.44 -5.65 12.52
N GLY A 212 -32.27 -5.81 11.48
CA GLY A 212 -33.47 -6.67 11.51
C GLY A 212 -33.19 -8.15 11.25
N GLY A 213 -32.16 -8.45 10.48
CA GLY A 213 -31.80 -9.86 10.18
C GLY A 213 -32.67 -10.52 9.11
N PHE A 214 -32.79 -11.85 9.19
CA PHE A 214 -33.47 -12.68 8.20
C PHE A 214 -34.99 -12.58 8.31
N ASP A 215 -35.70 -12.28 7.20
CA ASP A 215 -37.14 -12.19 7.16
C ASP A 215 -37.77 -13.58 6.91
N PHE A 216 -38.13 -14.23 8.02
CA PHE A 216 -38.68 -15.56 7.99
C PHE A 216 -40.06 -15.63 7.30
N ASN A 217 -40.84 -14.54 7.32
CA ASN A 217 -42.17 -14.53 6.68
C ASN A 217 -42.02 -14.54 5.17
N LYS A 218 -41.17 -13.69 4.62
CA LYS A 218 -40.86 -13.70 3.17
C LYS A 218 -40.32 -15.05 2.71
N PHE A 219 -39.44 -15.66 3.52
CA PHE A 219 -38.91 -17.00 3.22
C PHE A 219 -40.06 -18.05 3.14
N ASN A 220 -40.98 -18.04 4.09
CA ASN A 220 -42.14 -18.96 4.08
C ASN A 220 -43.10 -18.71 2.89
N ASP A 221 -43.19 -17.45 2.43
CA ASP A 221 -44.00 -17.09 1.28
C ASP A 221 -43.31 -17.39 -0.07
N GLY A 222 -42.09 -17.97 -0.04
CA GLY A 222 -41.32 -18.33 -1.22
C GLY A 222 -40.48 -17.19 -1.81
N ASP A 223 -40.45 -16.04 -1.18
CA ASP A 223 -39.55 -14.91 -1.55
C ASP A 223 -38.18 -15.05 -0.85
N TYR A 224 -37.38 -16.00 -1.31
CA TYR A 224 -36.07 -16.29 -0.73
C TYR A 224 -35.07 -15.13 -0.88
N ALA A 225 -35.13 -14.41 -1.99
CA ALA A 225 -34.28 -13.24 -2.23
C ALA A 225 -34.67 -12.06 -1.33
N GLY A 226 -35.97 -11.77 -1.23
CA GLY A 226 -36.49 -10.74 -0.34
C GLY A 226 -36.25 -11.03 1.15
N ALA A 227 -36.19 -12.31 1.55
CA ALA A 227 -35.85 -12.71 2.92
C ALA A 227 -34.41 -12.34 3.32
N GLN A 228 -33.49 -12.24 2.36
CA GLN A 228 -32.07 -11.87 2.55
C GLN A 228 -31.78 -10.41 2.22
N ALA A 229 -32.73 -9.63 1.71
CA ALA A 229 -32.45 -8.32 1.12
C ALA A 229 -31.81 -7.34 2.11
N GLU A 230 -32.33 -7.26 3.35
CA GLU A 230 -31.75 -6.38 4.38
C GLU A 230 -30.33 -6.79 4.74
N ILE A 231 -30.08 -8.11 4.90
CA ILE A 231 -28.76 -8.65 5.19
C ILE A 231 -27.77 -8.29 4.08
N ASN A 232 -28.15 -8.55 2.83
CA ASN A 232 -27.29 -8.27 1.67
C ASN A 232 -26.95 -6.79 1.56
N THR A 233 -27.94 -5.90 1.72
CA THR A 233 -27.75 -4.45 1.62
C THR A 233 -26.84 -3.93 2.73
N ALA A 234 -26.94 -4.46 3.94
CA ALA A 234 -26.05 -4.10 5.05
C ALA A 234 -24.63 -4.63 4.83
N GLU A 235 -24.49 -5.91 4.49
CA GLU A 235 -23.18 -6.54 4.27
C GLU A 235 -22.42 -5.96 3.08
N ASP A 236 -23.08 -5.44 2.03
CA ASP A 236 -22.45 -4.83 0.88
C ASP A 236 -21.50 -3.69 1.28
N ILE A 237 -21.80 -2.99 2.37
CA ILE A 237 -20.95 -1.89 2.88
C ILE A 237 -19.55 -2.39 3.26
N SER A 238 -19.42 -3.59 3.82
CA SER A 238 -18.13 -4.19 4.17
C SER A 238 -17.74 -5.38 3.29
N ARG A 239 -18.33 -5.53 2.10
CA ARG A 239 -18.14 -6.73 1.27
C ARG A 239 -16.83 -6.69 0.50
N VAL A 240 -16.56 -5.60 -0.22
CA VAL A 240 -15.39 -5.46 -1.12
C VAL A 240 -14.80 -4.07 -1.03
N LEU A 241 -13.47 -3.98 -0.99
CA LEU A 241 -12.73 -2.72 -1.08
C LEU A 241 -12.85 -2.10 -2.48
N TYR A 242 -13.14 -0.81 -2.55
CA TYR A 242 -13.25 -0.03 -3.80
C TYR A 242 -14.20 -0.65 -4.82
N PRO A 243 -15.51 -0.62 -4.56
CA PRO A 243 -16.49 -0.96 -5.58
C PRO A 243 -16.29 -0.08 -6.82
N ASN A 244 -16.66 -0.59 -7.99
CA ASN A 244 -16.60 0.17 -9.22
C ASN A 244 -17.50 1.42 -9.12
N ASP A 245 -16.90 2.60 -9.14
CA ASP A 245 -17.55 3.90 -8.98
C ASP A 245 -17.81 4.64 -10.31
N ASN A 246 -17.79 3.92 -11.42
CA ASN A 246 -18.22 4.45 -12.71
C ASN A 246 -19.75 4.71 -12.77
N THR A 247 -20.51 4.08 -11.87
CA THR A 247 -21.97 4.26 -11.75
C THR A 247 -22.33 5.01 -10.48
N ASP A 248 -23.54 5.55 -10.41
CA ASP A 248 -24.03 6.23 -9.20
C ASP A 248 -24.19 5.26 -8.03
N GLU A 249 -24.60 4.01 -8.29
CA GLU A 249 -24.71 2.95 -7.27
C GLU A 249 -23.34 2.66 -6.62
N GLY A 250 -22.29 2.56 -7.44
CA GLY A 250 -20.94 2.36 -6.94
C GLY A 250 -20.43 3.56 -6.13
N LYS A 251 -20.74 4.79 -6.56
CA LYS A 251 -20.42 6.02 -5.81
C LYS A 251 -21.16 6.06 -4.47
N ILE A 252 -22.44 5.70 -4.45
CA ILE A 252 -23.26 5.62 -3.23
C ILE A 252 -22.61 4.62 -2.25
N LEU A 253 -22.29 3.42 -2.73
CA LEU A 253 -21.68 2.39 -1.89
C LEU A 253 -20.34 2.83 -1.33
N ARG A 254 -19.48 3.45 -2.14
CA ARG A 254 -18.20 3.97 -1.71
C ARG A 254 -18.32 5.06 -0.64
N LEU A 255 -19.24 6.01 -0.81
CA LEU A 255 -19.55 7.03 0.20
C LEU A 255 -20.07 6.39 1.50
N LYS A 256 -20.93 5.36 1.38
CA LYS A 256 -21.41 4.61 2.55
C LYS A 256 -20.28 3.89 3.27
N GLN A 257 -19.31 3.32 2.58
CA GLN A 257 -18.13 2.69 3.18
C GLN A 257 -17.27 3.70 3.95
N GLU A 258 -16.98 4.86 3.35
CA GLU A 258 -16.18 5.92 3.99
C GLU A 258 -16.86 6.43 5.28
N TYR A 259 -18.16 6.66 5.23
CA TYR A 259 -18.93 7.07 6.39
C TYR A 259 -19.06 5.97 7.44
N PHE A 260 -19.25 4.72 7.01
CA PHE A 260 -19.41 3.57 7.90
C PHE A 260 -18.32 3.45 8.95
N PHE A 261 -17.07 3.30 8.50
CA PHE A 261 -15.97 3.12 9.45
C PHE A 261 -15.61 4.41 10.18
N SER A 262 -15.78 5.57 9.54
CA SER A 262 -15.55 6.87 10.16
C SER A 262 -16.53 7.13 11.32
N SER A 263 -17.84 6.94 11.09
CA SER A 263 -18.87 7.11 12.11
C SER A 263 -18.74 6.11 13.25
N ALA A 264 -18.52 4.83 12.91
CA ALA A 264 -18.32 3.79 13.92
C ALA A 264 -17.10 4.07 14.81
N SER A 265 -15.98 4.47 14.21
CA SER A 265 -14.73 4.78 14.94
C SER A 265 -14.86 5.99 15.85
N ILE A 266 -15.52 7.06 15.38
CA ILE A 266 -15.78 8.25 16.20
C ILE A 266 -16.72 7.92 17.36
N THR A 267 -17.79 7.16 17.11
CA THR A 267 -18.74 6.74 18.14
C THR A 267 -18.04 5.91 19.23
N ASP A 268 -17.21 4.94 18.84
CA ASP A 268 -16.40 4.13 19.76
C ASP A 268 -15.44 4.99 20.60
N ALA A 269 -14.74 5.92 19.95
CA ALA A 269 -13.81 6.81 20.63
C ALA A 269 -14.48 7.68 21.69
N LEU A 270 -15.64 8.27 21.36
CA LEU A 270 -16.42 9.10 22.28
C LEU A 270 -16.99 8.26 23.44
N ALA A 271 -17.47 7.06 23.17
CA ALA A 271 -18.00 6.16 24.19
C ALA A 271 -16.91 5.76 25.20
N LYS A 272 -15.73 5.35 24.72
CA LYS A 272 -14.57 4.99 25.55
C LYS A 272 -14.07 6.17 26.38
N HIS A 273 -13.98 7.36 25.77
CA HIS A 273 -13.57 8.56 26.49
C HIS A 273 -14.57 8.91 27.59
N LYS A 274 -15.88 8.91 27.27
CA LYS A 274 -16.94 9.22 28.24
C LYS A 274 -17.00 8.20 29.39
N ALA A 275 -16.82 6.90 29.07
CA ALA A 275 -16.77 5.85 30.09
C ALA A 275 -15.62 6.07 31.08
N ARG A 276 -14.48 6.57 30.60
CA ARG A 276 -13.29 6.78 31.44
C ARG A 276 -13.29 8.10 32.19
N PHE A 277 -13.69 9.20 31.53
CA PHE A 277 -13.55 10.57 32.07
C PHE A 277 -14.90 11.22 32.45
N GLY A 278 -16.02 10.59 32.20
CA GLY A 278 -17.37 11.01 32.53
C GLY A 278 -18.00 12.04 31.59
N ASN A 279 -17.21 12.80 30.84
CA ASN A 279 -17.66 13.84 29.90
C ASN A 279 -16.69 13.90 28.66
N LEU A 280 -16.96 14.87 27.76
CA LEU A 280 -16.15 15.11 26.57
C LEU A 280 -15.43 16.46 26.58
N ASP A 281 -15.36 17.14 27.71
CA ASP A 281 -14.86 18.54 27.82
C ASP A 281 -13.38 18.65 27.46
N GLU A 282 -12.59 17.63 27.77
CA GLU A 282 -11.15 17.58 27.51
C GLU A 282 -10.76 16.54 26.46
N LEU A 283 -11.70 16.14 25.57
CA LEU A 283 -11.49 15.11 24.57
C LEU A 283 -10.17 15.33 23.77
N GLU A 284 -9.90 16.58 23.36
CA GLU A 284 -8.73 16.95 22.57
C GLU A 284 -7.39 16.82 23.33
N LYS A 285 -7.40 16.67 24.64
CA LYS A 285 -6.18 16.37 25.41
C LYS A 285 -5.78 14.90 25.34
N TYR A 286 -6.75 14.01 25.14
CA TYR A 286 -6.56 12.57 25.19
C TYR A 286 -6.66 11.87 23.83
N LEU A 287 -7.13 12.58 22.80
CA LEU A 287 -7.36 12.00 21.48
C LEU A 287 -6.72 12.83 20.38
N THR A 288 -6.01 12.18 19.49
CA THR A 288 -5.64 12.71 18.18
C THR A 288 -5.98 11.69 17.10
N VAL A 289 -6.40 12.14 15.94
CA VAL A 289 -6.84 11.30 14.82
C VAL A 289 -6.04 11.64 13.59
N GLN A 290 -5.40 10.65 12.99
CA GLN A 290 -4.72 10.77 11.71
C GLN A 290 -5.62 10.25 10.59
N LEU A 291 -5.89 11.11 9.62
CA LEU A 291 -6.64 10.78 8.42
C LEU A 291 -5.67 10.34 7.32
N ASN A 292 -5.73 9.05 6.96
CA ASN A 292 -4.89 8.49 5.92
C ASN A 292 -5.57 8.69 4.56
N ASP A 293 -5.18 9.73 3.84
CA ASP A 293 -5.80 10.27 2.63
C ASP A 293 -7.20 10.87 2.90
N THR A 294 -7.99 11.10 1.85
CA THR A 294 -9.30 11.75 1.92
C THR A 294 -10.44 10.83 2.34
N HIS A 295 -10.27 9.52 2.21
CA HIS A 295 -11.32 8.54 2.50
C HIS A 295 -11.96 8.68 3.91
N PRO A 296 -11.20 8.93 5.00
CA PRO A 296 -11.78 9.12 6.33
C PRO A 296 -12.14 10.58 6.66
N VAL A 297 -12.03 11.53 5.75
CA VAL A 297 -12.26 12.96 6.04
C VAL A 297 -13.66 13.24 6.54
N ILE A 298 -14.64 12.42 6.13
CA ILE A 298 -16.03 12.54 6.61
C ILE A 298 -16.17 12.32 8.13
N ALA A 299 -15.14 11.80 8.80
CA ALA A 299 -15.06 11.73 10.26
C ALA A 299 -15.06 13.13 10.92
N ILE A 300 -14.60 14.17 10.20
CA ILE A 300 -14.58 15.55 10.70
C ILE A 300 -15.99 16.07 10.97
N PRO A 301 -16.89 16.20 9.96
CA PRO A 301 -18.25 16.65 10.21
C PRO A 301 -19.02 15.69 11.10
N GLU A 302 -18.70 14.40 11.10
CA GLU A 302 -19.31 13.40 11.98
C GLU A 302 -18.97 13.65 13.46
N LEU A 303 -17.70 13.93 13.79
CA LEU A 303 -17.31 14.28 15.16
C LEU A 303 -18.05 15.54 15.62
N ILE A 304 -18.08 16.58 14.78
CA ILE A 304 -18.80 17.84 15.09
C ILE A 304 -20.29 17.55 15.33
N ARG A 305 -20.91 16.76 14.46
CA ARG A 305 -22.32 16.36 14.60
C ARG A 305 -22.59 15.65 15.94
N GLN A 306 -21.73 14.67 16.28
CA GLN A 306 -21.91 13.90 17.52
C GLN A 306 -21.68 14.77 18.77
N LEU A 307 -20.70 15.68 18.76
CA LEU A 307 -20.48 16.63 19.85
C LEU A 307 -21.67 17.57 20.00
N CYS A 308 -22.22 18.12 18.92
CA CYS A 308 -23.42 18.94 18.96
C CYS A 308 -24.63 18.18 19.48
N ALA A 309 -24.78 16.90 19.16
CA ALA A 309 -25.82 16.04 19.71
C ALA A 309 -25.66 15.78 21.22
N GLN A 310 -24.45 15.95 21.78
CA GLN A 310 -24.16 15.91 23.23
C GLN A 310 -24.31 17.27 23.91
N GLY A 311 -24.72 18.34 23.18
CA GLY A 311 -25.01 19.66 23.76
C GLY A 311 -23.91 20.72 23.57
N TYR A 312 -22.82 20.42 22.90
CA TYR A 312 -21.81 21.41 22.52
C TYR A 312 -22.33 22.30 21.37
N ASP A 313 -22.02 23.59 21.39
CA ASP A 313 -22.28 24.45 20.24
C ASP A 313 -21.31 24.13 19.09
N PHE A 314 -21.68 24.61 17.89
CA PHE A 314 -20.89 24.30 16.69
C PHE A 314 -19.46 24.81 16.75
N ASP A 315 -19.24 26.04 17.27
CA ASP A 315 -17.91 26.62 17.31
C ASP A 315 -16.99 25.85 18.27
N THR A 316 -17.50 25.48 19.44
CA THR A 316 -16.80 24.62 20.41
C THR A 316 -16.48 23.25 19.81
N ALA A 317 -17.44 22.62 19.12
CA ALA A 317 -17.25 21.32 18.48
C ALA A 317 -16.22 21.40 17.35
N PHE A 318 -16.25 22.46 16.55
CA PHE A 318 -15.27 22.71 15.48
C PHE A 318 -13.85 22.90 16.05
N ASP A 319 -13.70 23.70 17.13
CA ASP A 319 -12.39 23.95 17.72
C ASP A 319 -11.79 22.67 18.36
N LYS A 320 -12.63 21.78 18.89
CA LYS A 320 -12.20 20.45 19.33
C LYS A 320 -11.76 19.60 18.14
N ALA A 321 -12.54 19.55 17.06
CA ALA A 321 -12.19 18.82 15.84
C ALA A 321 -10.85 19.32 15.26
N HIS A 322 -10.63 20.65 15.22
CA HIS A 322 -9.36 21.24 14.78
C HIS A 322 -8.15 20.70 15.56
N LYS A 323 -8.27 20.55 16.88
CA LYS A 323 -7.18 20.05 17.73
C LYS A 323 -6.99 18.54 17.67
N ILE A 324 -7.99 17.80 17.18
CA ILE A 324 -7.99 16.33 17.14
C ILE A 324 -7.49 15.80 15.81
N PHE A 325 -7.95 16.37 14.68
CA PHE A 325 -7.66 15.82 13.35
C PHE A 325 -6.35 16.31 12.75
N ASN A 326 -5.69 15.42 12.02
CA ASN A 326 -4.52 15.67 11.19
C ASN A 326 -4.68 14.90 9.89
N TYR A 327 -4.20 15.48 8.77
CA TYR A 327 -4.43 14.97 7.44
C TYR A 327 -3.12 14.64 6.72
N THR A 328 -2.99 13.41 6.25
CA THR A 328 -1.92 12.98 5.33
C THR A 328 -2.45 12.96 3.92
N ASN A 329 -1.83 13.72 3.02
CA ASN A 329 -2.12 13.69 1.60
C ASN A 329 -1.24 12.65 0.89
N HIS A 330 -1.84 11.81 0.03
CA HIS A 330 -1.14 10.83 -0.80
C HIS A 330 -1.27 11.12 -2.31
N THR A 331 -1.92 12.22 -2.68
CA THR A 331 -2.27 12.56 -4.06
C THR A 331 -1.52 13.80 -4.50
N ILE A 332 -0.79 13.73 -5.63
CA ILE A 332 -0.05 14.89 -6.15
C ILE A 332 -0.95 15.77 -7.02
N MET A 333 -1.68 15.15 -7.97
CA MET A 333 -2.44 15.90 -8.98
C MET A 333 -3.72 16.47 -8.36
N ALA A 334 -3.89 17.80 -8.46
CA ALA A 334 -5.04 18.51 -7.88
C ALA A 334 -6.39 18.01 -8.43
N GLU A 335 -6.44 17.61 -9.70
CA GLU A 335 -7.63 17.06 -10.35
C GLU A 335 -8.05 15.68 -9.79
N ALA A 336 -7.11 14.92 -9.22
CA ALA A 336 -7.35 13.62 -8.62
C ALA A 336 -7.79 13.71 -7.14
N LEU A 337 -7.84 14.91 -6.55
CA LEU A 337 -8.36 15.10 -5.20
C LEU A 337 -9.84 14.75 -5.14
N GLU A 338 -10.22 13.96 -4.14
CA GLU A 338 -11.58 13.44 -3.99
C GLU A 338 -12.63 14.54 -3.81
N LYS A 339 -13.70 14.40 -4.57
CA LYS A 339 -14.86 15.31 -4.54
C LYS A 339 -16.16 14.51 -4.61
N TRP A 340 -17.15 14.92 -3.83
CA TRP A 340 -18.49 14.33 -3.83
C TRP A 340 -19.53 15.34 -4.28
N ARG A 341 -20.48 14.94 -5.11
CA ARG A 341 -21.64 15.79 -5.43
C ARG A 341 -22.41 16.11 -4.15
N CYS A 342 -22.69 17.39 -3.91
CA CYS A 342 -23.46 17.84 -2.73
C CYS A 342 -24.80 17.12 -2.62
N SER A 343 -25.55 17.00 -3.76
CA SER A 343 -26.82 16.30 -3.79
C SER A 343 -26.73 14.82 -3.41
N LEU A 344 -25.61 14.14 -3.73
CA LEU A 344 -25.38 12.76 -3.35
C LEU A 344 -25.13 12.65 -1.84
N VAL A 345 -24.25 13.48 -1.30
CA VAL A 345 -23.97 13.49 0.14
C VAL A 345 -25.23 13.81 0.95
N GLU A 346 -26.00 14.82 0.52
CA GLU A 346 -27.23 15.21 1.18
C GLU A 346 -28.30 14.10 1.13
N SER A 347 -28.41 13.40 0.02
CA SER A 347 -29.41 12.32 -0.13
C SER A 347 -29.10 11.10 0.75
N ILE A 348 -27.82 10.78 0.99
CA ILE A 348 -27.39 9.60 1.78
C ILE A 348 -27.14 9.96 3.24
N LEU A 349 -26.59 11.14 3.50
CA LEU A 349 -26.12 11.62 4.83
C LEU A 349 -26.63 13.02 5.15
N PRO A 350 -27.96 13.27 5.18
CA PRO A 350 -28.52 14.62 5.35
C PRO A 350 -28.05 15.30 6.63
N ASP A 351 -27.98 14.57 7.73
CA ASP A 351 -27.54 15.11 9.01
C ASP A 351 -26.06 15.52 8.99
N VAL A 352 -25.19 14.76 8.32
CA VAL A 352 -23.76 15.08 8.19
C VAL A 352 -23.55 16.23 7.21
N TYR A 353 -24.29 16.24 6.08
CA TYR A 353 -24.20 17.29 5.08
C TYR A 353 -24.50 18.67 5.67
N ARG A 354 -25.45 18.76 6.60
CA ARG A 354 -25.71 19.99 7.35
C ARG A 354 -24.44 20.54 8.01
N TYR A 355 -23.62 19.68 8.63
CA TYR A 355 -22.39 20.13 9.28
C TYR A 355 -21.28 20.44 8.28
N ILE A 356 -21.21 19.74 7.16
CA ILE A 356 -20.33 20.11 6.02
C ILE A 356 -20.68 21.52 5.54
N PHE A 357 -21.96 21.83 5.39
CA PHE A 357 -22.42 23.16 5.01
C PHE A 357 -22.02 24.22 6.06
N MET A 358 -22.20 23.95 7.36
CA MET A 358 -21.79 24.86 8.45
C MET A 358 -20.26 25.08 8.47
N ILE A 359 -19.46 24.07 8.21
CA ILE A 359 -18.00 24.19 8.05
C ILE A 359 -17.67 25.13 6.89
N ASN A 360 -18.36 24.99 5.76
CA ASN A 360 -18.17 25.85 4.60
C ASN A 360 -18.54 27.32 4.89
N GLU A 361 -19.66 27.56 5.57
CA GLU A 361 -20.08 28.93 5.96
C GLU A 361 -19.06 29.58 6.91
N ARG A 362 -18.53 28.82 7.89
CA ARG A 362 -17.46 29.30 8.77
C ARG A 362 -16.20 29.62 7.96
N PHE A 363 -15.81 28.76 7.01
CA PHE A 363 -14.67 29.02 6.13
C PHE A 363 -14.82 30.36 5.37
N ILE A 364 -15.97 30.57 4.73
CA ILE A 364 -16.25 31.80 3.97
C ILE A 364 -16.12 33.02 4.89
N LYS A 365 -16.71 32.96 6.07
CA LYS A 365 -16.63 34.03 7.07
C LYS A 365 -15.17 34.31 7.48
N ASP A 366 -14.39 33.28 7.74
CA ASP A 366 -12.99 33.40 8.14
C ASP A 366 -12.13 34.01 7.01
N MET A 367 -12.40 33.61 5.74
CA MET A 367 -11.67 34.15 4.58
C MET A 367 -11.99 35.63 4.37
N TYR A 368 -13.25 36.03 4.49
CA TYR A 368 -13.62 37.45 4.40
C TYR A 368 -13.02 38.25 5.53
N ALA A 369 -12.96 37.71 6.75
CA ALA A 369 -12.29 38.35 7.88
C ALA A 369 -10.77 38.55 7.68
N LYS A 370 -10.15 37.65 6.90
CA LYS A 370 -8.74 37.76 6.43
C LYS A 370 -8.56 38.72 5.25
N GLY A 371 -9.63 39.32 4.73
CA GLY A 371 -9.58 40.24 3.59
C GLY A 371 -9.57 39.58 2.21
N MET A 372 -9.85 38.30 2.12
CA MET A 372 -9.94 37.58 0.84
C MET A 372 -11.23 37.98 0.09
N ASP A 373 -11.12 38.21 -1.23
CA ASP A 373 -12.29 38.50 -2.04
C ASP A 373 -13.12 37.23 -2.34
N ARG A 374 -14.33 37.44 -2.83
CA ARG A 374 -15.27 36.36 -3.16
C ARG A 374 -14.69 35.37 -4.18
N LYS A 375 -14.07 35.84 -5.24
CA LYS A 375 -13.55 34.99 -6.33
C LYS A 375 -12.40 34.10 -5.86
N ALA A 376 -11.53 34.64 -5.01
CA ALA A 376 -10.44 33.88 -4.41
C ALA A 376 -10.97 32.83 -3.42
N THR A 377 -11.95 33.19 -2.58
CA THR A 377 -12.60 32.29 -1.62
C THR A 377 -13.30 31.12 -2.32
N GLU A 378 -14.08 31.39 -3.38
CA GLU A 378 -14.81 30.37 -4.16
C GLU A 378 -13.89 29.29 -4.76
N LYS A 379 -12.62 29.59 -5.02
CA LYS A 379 -11.65 28.63 -5.60
C LYS A 379 -11.20 27.55 -4.61
N ILE A 380 -11.22 27.86 -3.33
CA ILE A 380 -10.63 27.00 -2.29
C ILE A 380 -11.61 26.59 -1.19
N GLN A 381 -12.86 27.04 -1.26
CA GLN A 381 -13.85 26.69 -0.24
C GLN A 381 -14.20 25.20 -0.27
N PRO A 382 -14.54 24.59 0.88
CA PRO A 382 -14.91 23.17 0.96
C PRO A 382 -16.06 22.76 0.06
N ILE A 383 -17.05 23.65 -0.14
CA ILE A 383 -18.15 23.42 -1.10
C ILE A 383 -18.00 24.40 -2.27
N SER A 384 -17.73 23.89 -3.47
CA SER A 384 -17.66 24.71 -4.68
C SER A 384 -18.23 23.95 -5.89
N ASN A 385 -18.89 24.69 -6.79
CA ASN A 385 -19.47 24.13 -8.03
C ASN A 385 -20.36 22.88 -7.82
N GLY A 386 -21.13 22.85 -6.71
CA GLY A 386 -21.99 21.72 -6.37
C GLY A 386 -21.25 20.45 -5.88
N MET A 387 -19.96 20.61 -5.53
CA MET A 387 -19.10 19.52 -5.05
C MET A 387 -18.58 19.82 -3.65
N VAL A 388 -18.50 18.80 -2.81
CA VAL A 388 -17.75 18.80 -1.56
C VAL A 388 -16.32 18.41 -1.86
N ASN A 389 -15.34 19.28 -1.60
CA ASN A 389 -13.92 19.06 -1.77
C ASN A 389 -13.33 18.49 -0.46
N MET A 390 -13.11 17.19 -0.39
CA MET A 390 -12.72 16.52 0.85
C MET A 390 -11.37 17.00 1.36
N ALA A 391 -10.36 17.12 0.50
CA ALA A 391 -9.04 17.63 0.87
C ALA A 391 -9.10 19.07 1.43
N TYR A 392 -9.91 19.94 0.84
CA TYR A 392 -10.03 21.32 1.30
C TYR A 392 -10.67 21.40 2.70
N MET A 393 -11.70 20.58 2.93
CA MET A 393 -12.31 20.46 4.26
C MET A 393 -11.30 19.90 5.27
N ALA A 394 -10.53 18.88 4.89
CA ALA A 394 -9.50 18.29 5.75
C ALA A 394 -8.43 19.32 6.15
N ILE A 395 -7.90 20.09 5.18
CA ILE A 395 -6.86 21.10 5.43
C ILE A 395 -7.38 22.22 6.32
N TYR A 396 -8.61 22.67 6.07
CA TYR A 396 -9.22 23.75 6.87
C TYR A 396 -9.41 23.36 8.34
N VAL A 397 -9.91 22.15 8.58
CA VAL A 397 -10.21 21.71 9.94
C VAL A 397 -9.01 21.12 10.66
N SER A 398 -8.11 20.41 9.98
CA SER A 398 -6.98 19.74 10.64
C SER A 398 -5.93 20.68 11.21
N SER A 399 -5.28 20.27 12.31
CA SER A 399 -4.14 20.99 12.90
C SER A 399 -2.91 20.93 11.99
N PHE A 400 -2.64 19.77 11.42
CA PHE A 400 -1.48 19.53 10.56
C PHE A 400 -1.87 18.81 9.27
N VAL A 401 -1.13 19.12 8.22
CA VAL A 401 -1.20 18.52 6.89
C VAL A 401 0.19 18.07 6.51
N ASN A 402 0.36 16.82 6.08
CA ASN A 402 1.66 16.38 5.64
C ASN A 402 1.64 15.70 4.27
N GLY A 403 2.72 15.93 3.52
CA GLY A 403 3.12 15.09 2.41
C GLY A 403 3.92 13.87 2.91
N VAL A 404 4.28 12.98 1.99
CA VAL A 404 4.84 11.65 2.31
C VAL A 404 6.24 11.41 1.73
N ALA A 405 6.83 12.40 1.09
CA ALA A 405 8.22 12.52 0.66
C ALA A 405 8.59 14.00 0.56
N GLU A 406 9.87 14.34 0.57
CA GLU A 406 10.33 15.74 0.51
C GLU A 406 9.84 16.43 -0.77
N ILE A 407 10.07 15.83 -1.94
CA ILE A 407 9.61 16.38 -3.22
C ILE A 407 8.08 16.50 -3.29
N HIS A 408 7.35 15.51 -2.79
CA HIS A 408 5.89 15.55 -2.73
C HIS A 408 5.41 16.74 -1.89
N THR A 409 5.99 16.92 -0.72
CA THR A 409 5.63 18.02 0.18
C THR A 409 5.90 19.39 -0.46
N GLU A 410 7.01 19.53 -1.19
CA GLU A 410 7.30 20.78 -1.90
C GLU A 410 6.32 21.03 -3.06
N ILE A 411 5.93 19.99 -3.81
CA ILE A 411 4.89 20.10 -4.85
C ILE A 411 3.54 20.53 -4.22
N LEU A 412 3.16 19.98 -3.07
CA LEU A 412 1.95 20.43 -2.36
C LEU A 412 2.01 21.90 -2.00
N LYS A 413 3.16 22.41 -1.52
CA LYS A 413 3.34 23.81 -1.10
C LYS A 413 3.42 24.78 -2.27
N THR A 414 4.02 24.38 -3.38
CA THR A 414 4.31 25.28 -4.49
C THR A 414 3.32 25.23 -5.64
N ASP A 415 2.53 24.14 -5.74
CA ASP A 415 1.60 23.89 -6.84
C ASP A 415 0.24 23.40 -6.33
N ALA A 416 0.08 22.11 -6.05
CA ALA A 416 -1.22 21.45 -5.88
C ALA A 416 -2.09 22.07 -4.77
N LEU A 417 -1.51 22.47 -3.65
CA LEU A 417 -2.19 23.08 -2.50
C LEU A 417 -1.62 24.45 -2.14
N LYS A 418 -0.94 25.10 -3.08
CA LYS A 418 -0.30 26.41 -2.85
C LYS A 418 -1.24 27.44 -2.18
N PRO A 419 -2.49 27.64 -2.63
CA PRO A 419 -3.38 28.61 -1.98
C PRO A 419 -3.64 28.30 -0.48
N TRP A 420 -3.64 27.03 -0.12
CA TRP A 420 -3.78 26.57 1.26
C TRP A 420 -2.51 26.74 2.07
N TYR A 421 -1.36 26.49 1.44
CA TYR A 421 -0.06 26.72 2.06
C TYR A 421 0.15 28.23 2.35
N ASP A 422 -0.21 29.11 1.40
CA ASP A 422 -0.13 30.55 1.59
C ASP A 422 -1.02 31.05 2.77
N LEU A 423 -2.13 30.35 3.06
CA LEU A 423 -3.03 30.68 4.17
C LEU A 423 -2.57 30.14 5.53
N TYR A 424 -1.95 28.96 5.54
CA TYR A 424 -1.62 28.20 6.76
C TYR A 424 -0.28 27.46 6.62
N PRO A 425 0.84 28.18 6.38
CA PRO A 425 2.14 27.55 6.11
C PRO A 425 2.63 26.70 7.28
N GLU A 426 2.26 27.07 8.52
CA GLU A 426 2.64 26.38 9.75
C GLU A 426 2.02 24.97 9.89
N ARG A 427 0.96 24.66 9.16
CA ARG A 427 0.30 23.37 9.19
C ARG A 427 1.00 22.31 8.32
N PHE A 428 1.72 22.75 7.29
CA PHE A 428 2.31 21.86 6.28
C PHE A 428 3.65 21.30 6.74
N GLN A 429 3.76 19.98 6.77
CA GLN A 429 4.96 19.26 7.17
C GLN A 429 5.29 18.15 6.16
N ASN A 430 6.54 17.73 6.12
CA ASN A 430 6.94 16.48 5.48
C ASN A 430 7.04 15.37 6.51
N LYS A 431 6.50 14.20 6.18
CA LYS A 431 6.73 12.93 6.89
C LYS A 431 7.08 11.87 5.85
N THR A 432 8.36 11.79 5.50
CA THR A 432 8.82 10.78 4.54
C THR A 432 8.37 9.40 4.99
N ASN A 433 7.71 8.65 4.11
CA ASN A 433 7.24 7.30 4.37
C ASN A 433 8.38 6.37 4.80
N GLY A 434 8.01 5.25 5.36
CA GLY A 434 8.93 4.19 5.77
C GLY A 434 8.28 2.83 5.72
N ILE A 435 9.10 1.81 5.90
CA ILE A 435 8.73 0.40 5.93
C ILE A 435 9.25 -0.25 7.20
N THR A 436 8.57 -1.30 7.69
CA THR A 436 9.08 -2.06 8.83
C THR A 436 10.17 -3.02 8.38
N GLN A 437 11.37 -2.87 8.94
CA GLN A 437 12.50 -3.75 8.71
C GLN A 437 12.27 -5.16 9.28
N ARG A 438 11.36 -5.32 10.22
CA ARG A 438 11.00 -6.63 10.79
C ARG A 438 10.45 -7.56 9.70
N ARG A 439 9.40 -7.16 8.99
CA ARG A 439 8.87 -7.94 7.86
C ARG A 439 9.78 -7.91 6.64
N TRP A 440 10.27 -6.71 6.27
CA TRP A 440 10.90 -6.47 4.95
C TRP A 440 12.41 -6.71 4.90
N LEU A 441 13.03 -7.13 6.02
CA LEU A 441 14.40 -7.61 6.06
C LEU A 441 14.54 -8.80 7.02
N ALA A 442 14.25 -8.62 8.31
CA ALA A 442 14.50 -9.63 9.33
C ALA A 442 13.77 -10.96 9.05
N LEU A 443 12.50 -10.88 8.62
CA LEU A 443 11.66 -12.04 8.34
C LEU A 443 11.86 -12.59 6.92
N CYS A 444 11.84 -11.73 5.89
CA CYS A 444 11.85 -12.18 4.49
C CYS A 444 13.25 -12.51 3.95
N ASN A 445 14.34 -12.07 4.60
CA ASN A 445 15.71 -12.27 4.15
C ASN A 445 16.61 -12.72 5.32
N LYS A 446 16.34 -13.92 5.82
CA LYS A 446 17.03 -14.48 7.01
C LYS A 446 18.54 -14.56 6.81
N GLU A 447 19.01 -14.88 5.61
CA GLU A 447 20.44 -15.02 5.30
C GLU A 447 21.17 -13.66 5.39
N LEU A 448 20.57 -12.58 4.80
CA LEU A 448 21.12 -11.24 4.92
C LEU A 448 21.06 -10.74 6.36
N SER A 449 19.97 -11.03 7.07
CA SER A 449 19.80 -10.69 8.49
C SER A 449 20.89 -11.35 9.38
N ALA A 450 21.24 -12.59 9.07
CA ALA A 450 22.33 -13.30 9.78
C ALA A 450 23.69 -12.64 9.52
N LEU A 451 23.99 -12.28 8.27
CA LEU A 451 25.21 -11.56 7.91
C LEU A 451 25.29 -10.21 8.63
N ILE A 452 24.23 -9.40 8.57
CA ILE A 452 24.14 -8.09 9.25
C ILE A 452 24.38 -8.25 10.75
N THR A 453 23.65 -9.18 11.40
CA THR A 453 23.75 -9.45 12.84
C THR A 453 25.16 -9.86 13.24
N ARG A 454 25.80 -10.72 12.45
CA ARG A 454 27.18 -11.15 12.68
C ARG A 454 28.18 -9.99 12.57
N LEU A 455 28.07 -9.17 11.53
CA LEU A 455 28.97 -8.03 11.29
C LEU A 455 28.80 -6.91 12.33
N LEU A 456 27.58 -6.68 12.81
CA LEU A 456 27.29 -5.72 13.89
C LEU A 456 27.55 -6.28 15.28
N GLY A 457 27.55 -7.62 15.46
CA GLY A 457 27.72 -8.30 16.73
C GLY A 457 26.46 -8.29 17.63
N ASN A 458 25.34 -7.80 17.14
CA ASN A 458 24.06 -7.76 17.87
C ASN A 458 22.86 -7.65 16.91
N LYS A 459 21.63 -7.77 17.46
CA LYS A 459 20.37 -7.66 16.73
C LYS A 459 19.71 -6.28 16.85
N ASP A 460 20.37 -5.29 17.40
CA ASP A 460 19.77 -3.96 17.68
C ASP A 460 19.26 -3.24 16.42
N TRP A 461 19.80 -3.56 15.25
CA TRP A 461 19.36 -3.02 13.97
C TRP A 461 17.87 -3.31 13.66
N ILE A 462 17.28 -4.35 14.30
CA ILE A 462 15.86 -4.69 14.11
C ILE A 462 14.94 -3.59 14.68
N THR A 463 15.41 -2.85 15.68
CA THR A 463 14.69 -1.72 16.31
C THR A 463 15.33 -0.37 16.05
N ASP A 464 16.53 -0.36 15.44
CA ASP A 464 17.27 0.86 15.08
C ASP A 464 17.99 0.65 13.74
N LEU A 465 17.29 0.92 12.65
CA LEU A 465 17.78 0.64 11.29
C LEU A 465 18.97 1.52 10.90
N ASP A 466 19.19 2.67 11.55
CA ASP A 466 20.36 3.53 11.30
C ASP A 466 21.68 2.82 11.62
N LYS A 467 21.68 1.78 12.43
CA LYS A 467 22.86 0.95 12.71
C LYS A 467 23.46 0.29 11.46
N LEU A 468 22.67 0.11 10.39
CA LEU A 468 23.18 -0.40 9.11
C LEU A 468 24.28 0.48 8.52
N LYS A 469 24.29 1.79 8.79
CA LYS A 469 25.36 2.72 8.32
C LYS A 469 26.76 2.28 8.75
N ALA A 470 26.91 1.62 9.90
CA ALA A 470 28.18 1.10 10.36
C ALA A 470 28.76 0.00 9.45
N LEU A 471 27.91 -0.63 8.63
CA LEU A 471 28.33 -1.67 7.68
C LEU A 471 28.96 -1.11 6.40
N ALA A 472 28.84 0.19 6.13
CA ALA A 472 29.46 0.83 4.97
C ALA A 472 30.99 0.68 4.94
N LYS A 473 31.64 0.49 6.11
CA LYS A 473 33.07 0.20 6.21
C LYS A 473 33.51 -1.10 5.50
N TYR A 474 32.58 -2.02 5.25
CA TYR A 474 32.84 -3.26 4.53
C TYR A 474 32.62 -3.17 3.01
N ALA A 475 32.33 -1.97 2.49
CA ALA A 475 32.05 -1.77 1.06
C ALA A 475 33.24 -2.12 0.14
N ASP A 476 34.47 -2.17 0.68
CA ASP A 476 35.67 -2.58 -0.03
C ASP A 476 36.26 -3.90 0.49
N ASP A 477 35.54 -4.60 1.37
CA ASP A 477 35.92 -5.93 1.85
C ASP A 477 35.39 -7.00 0.89
N GLU A 478 36.28 -7.53 0.07
CA GLU A 478 35.95 -8.54 -0.97
C GLU A 478 35.30 -9.78 -0.34
N SER A 479 35.70 -10.20 0.87
CA SER A 479 35.16 -11.40 1.51
C SER A 479 33.70 -11.19 1.92
N VAL A 480 33.37 -10.02 2.45
CA VAL A 480 31.99 -9.65 2.80
C VAL A 480 31.12 -9.49 1.54
N LEU A 481 31.64 -8.84 0.51
CA LEU A 481 30.92 -8.67 -0.76
C LEU A 481 30.65 -10.02 -1.45
N ARG A 482 31.59 -10.96 -1.42
CA ARG A 482 31.37 -12.32 -1.97
C ARG A 482 30.31 -13.09 -1.18
N GLU A 483 30.30 -12.97 0.13
CA GLU A 483 29.23 -13.57 0.95
C GLU A 483 27.85 -12.94 0.64
N PHE A 484 27.79 -11.62 0.51
CA PHE A 484 26.59 -10.91 0.09
C PHE A 484 26.09 -11.34 -1.29
N ILE A 485 27.00 -11.49 -2.28
CA ILE A 485 26.69 -12.04 -3.62
C ILE A 485 26.11 -13.46 -3.51
N GLN A 486 26.71 -14.31 -2.63
CA GLN A 486 26.20 -15.66 -2.45
C GLN A 486 24.80 -15.68 -1.84
N ILE A 487 24.53 -14.79 -0.87
CA ILE A 487 23.18 -14.60 -0.30
C ILE A 487 22.18 -14.20 -1.41
N LYS A 488 22.56 -13.25 -2.26
CA LYS A 488 21.72 -12.83 -3.39
C LYS A 488 21.44 -14.00 -4.35
N LYS A 489 22.46 -14.79 -4.70
CA LYS A 489 22.29 -16.00 -5.51
C LYS A 489 21.33 -17.00 -4.89
N THR A 490 21.42 -17.20 -3.57
CA THR A 490 20.48 -18.07 -2.83
C THR A 490 19.05 -17.55 -2.93
N LYS A 491 18.83 -16.24 -2.73
CA LYS A 491 17.47 -15.64 -2.84
C LYS A 491 16.91 -15.74 -4.25
N LYS A 492 17.75 -15.56 -5.27
CA LYS A 492 17.33 -15.72 -6.67
C LYS A 492 16.94 -17.16 -6.99
N GLN A 493 17.68 -18.14 -6.46
CA GLN A 493 17.32 -19.56 -6.60
C GLN A 493 15.98 -19.86 -5.90
N GLN A 494 15.81 -19.42 -4.66
CA GLN A 494 14.54 -19.60 -3.93
C GLN A 494 13.35 -18.98 -4.66
N LEU A 495 13.53 -17.80 -5.26
CA LEU A 495 12.49 -17.16 -6.06
C LEU A 495 12.22 -17.93 -7.36
N ALA A 496 13.26 -18.41 -8.06
CA ALA A 496 13.11 -19.20 -9.28
C ALA A 496 12.32 -20.49 -9.03
N ASP A 497 12.63 -21.19 -7.93
CA ASP A 497 11.92 -22.39 -7.49
C ASP A 497 10.44 -22.08 -7.18
N PHE A 498 10.20 -20.96 -6.49
CA PHE A 498 8.85 -20.54 -6.17
C PHE A 498 8.03 -20.15 -7.42
N ILE A 499 8.61 -19.39 -8.37
CA ILE A 499 7.96 -19.04 -9.64
C ILE A 499 7.64 -20.33 -10.41
N LYS A 500 8.55 -21.29 -10.42
CA LYS A 500 8.32 -22.59 -11.09
C LYS A 500 7.14 -23.33 -10.47
N GLN A 501 7.07 -23.38 -9.15
CA GLN A 501 5.99 -24.06 -8.44
C GLN A 501 4.64 -23.34 -8.58
N HIS A 502 4.64 -22.00 -8.49
CA HIS A 502 3.43 -21.18 -8.43
C HIS A 502 2.87 -20.85 -9.83
N ASP A 503 3.75 -20.44 -10.74
CA ASP A 503 3.37 -19.95 -12.09
C ASP A 503 3.76 -20.92 -13.21
N GLY A 504 4.50 -22.00 -12.92
CA GLY A 504 4.93 -22.99 -13.90
C GLY A 504 6.03 -22.51 -14.84
N ILE A 505 6.70 -21.40 -14.54
CA ILE A 505 7.68 -20.74 -15.39
C ILE A 505 9.10 -21.06 -14.92
N ASP A 506 9.97 -21.53 -15.82
CA ASP A 506 11.40 -21.70 -15.54
C ASP A 506 12.13 -20.36 -15.62
N VAL A 507 12.91 -20.03 -14.58
CA VAL A 507 13.72 -18.82 -14.50
C VAL A 507 15.15 -19.21 -14.16
N ASP A 508 16.12 -18.67 -14.91
CA ASP A 508 17.54 -18.86 -14.61
C ASP A 508 18.01 -17.88 -13.54
N PRO A 509 18.37 -18.35 -12.33
CA PRO A 509 18.80 -17.48 -11.23
C PRO A 509 20.18 -16.85 -11.46
N SER A 510 20.91 -17.22 -12.51
CA SER A 510 22.19 -16.59 -12.84
C SER A 510 22.06 -15.27 -13.60
N THR A 511 20.88 -15.01 -14.19
CA THR A 511 20.59 -13.77 -14.94
C THR A 511 20.39 -12.58 -14.01
N ILE A 512 20.49 -11.33 -14.51
CA ILE A 512 20.08 -10.14 -13.75
C ILE A 512 18.57 -10.24 -13.47
N PHE A 513 18.15 -10.05 -12.22
CA PHE A 513 16.73 -9.93 -11.90
C PHE A 513 16.34 -8.45 -11.84
N ASP A 514 15.76 -7.98 -12.95
CA ASP A 514 15.21 -6.64 -13.14
C ASP A 514 13.71 -6.70 -12.80
N ILE A 515 13.31 -6.06 -11.71
CA ILE A 515 12.01 -6.29 -11.08
C ILE A 515 11.17 -5.02 -11.02
N GLN A 516 9.96 -5.08 -11.62
CA GLN A 516 8.93 -4.06 -11.51
C GLN A 516 7.66 -4.65 -10.89
N ILE A 517 7.52 -4.49 -9.57
CA ILE A 517 6.41 -5.04 -8.78
C ILE A 517 5.64 -3.91 -8.09
N LYS A 518 4.53 -3.56 -8.68
CA LYS A 518 3.65 -2.48 -8.22
C LYS A 518 2.31 -2.55 -8.93
N ARG A 519 1.28 -1.91 -8.35
CA ARG A 519 -0.01 -1.74 -9.00
C ARG A 519 0.17 -1.25 -10.44
N LEU A 520 -0.59 -1.81 -11.40
CA LEU A 520 -0.53 -1.33 -12.78
C LEU A 520 -1.31 -0.04 -12.92
N HIS A 521 -0.61 0.99 -13.37
CA HIS A 521 -1.17 2.30 -13.66
C HIS A 521 -0.29 3.00 -14.70
N GLU A 522 -0.90 3.80 -15.60
CA GLU A 522 -0.16 4.46 -16.68
C GLU A 522 0.97 5.37 -16.18
N TYR A 523 0.77 6.10 -15.06
CA TYR A 523 1.82 6.97 -14.51
C TYR A 523 3.03 6.20 -13.94
N LYS A 524 2.86 4.93 -13.56
CA LYS A 524 3.95 4.04 -13.10
C LYS A 524 4.77 3.46 -14.25
N ARG A 525 4.29 3.66 -15.44
CA ARG A 525 4.92 3.44 -16.74
C ARG A 525 5.43 2.02 -17.01
N GLN A 526 4.67 0.98 -16.62
CA GLN A 526 4.98 -0.38 -17.07
C GLN A 526 5.02 -0.45 -18.62
N LEU A 527 4.26 0.39 -19.30
CA LEU A 527 4.33 0.51 -20.77
C LEU A 527 5.71 0.99 -21.25
N LEU A 528 6.36 1.93 -20.54
CA LEU A 528 7.73 2.37 -20.84
C LEU A 528 8.71 1.20 -20.74
N ASN A 529 8.58 0.37 -19.69
CA ASN A 529 9.41 -0.83 -19.55
C ASN A 529 9.14 -1.85 -20.66
N ALA A 530 7.87 -2.09 -21.02
CA ALA A 530 7.48 -2.95 -22.13
C ALA A 530 8.13 -2.50 -23.45
N LEU A 531 8.03 -1.21 -23.78
CA LEU A 531 8.64 -0.63 -24.99
C LEU A 531 10.17 -0.72 -24.96
N SER A 532 10.81 -0.55 -23.79
CA SER A 532 12.26 -0.69 -23.65
C SER A 532 12.73 -2.13 -23.95
N ILE A 533 11.96 -3.14 -23.53
CA ILE A 533 12.27 -4.55 -23.82
C ILE A 533 12.16 -4.81 -25.34
N ILE A 534 11.13 -4.30 -26.00
CA ILE A 534 11.00 -4.40 -27.46
C ILE A 534 12.20 -3.71 -28.16
N TYR A 535 12.57 -2.54 -27.72
CA TYR A 535 13.72 -1.78 -28.24
C TYR A 535 15.02 -2.59 -28.10
N ILE A 536 15.29 -3.16 -26.91
CA ILE A 536 16.49 -3.96 -26.63
C ILE A 536 16.47 -5.27 -27.45
N TYR A 537 15.34 -5.94 -27.51
CA TYR A 537 15.18 -7.18 -28.28
C TYR A 537 15.57 -6.99 -29.75
N TYR A 538 15.03 -5.97 -30.41
CA TYR A 538 15.38 -5.70 -31.80
C TYR A 538 16.82 -5.17 -31.96
N GLY A 539 17.34 -4.45 -30.97
CA GLY A 539 18.72 -3.99 -30.96
C GLY A 539 19.74 -5.13 -30.84
N ILE A 540 19.40 -6.21 -30.12
CA ILE A 540 20.22 -7.42 -30.07
C ILE A 540 20.16 -8.13 -31.41
N LYS A 541 18.98 -8.26 -32.01
CA LYS A 541 18.79 -8.97 -33.31
C LYS A 541 19.50 -8.31 -34.50
N ASP A 542 19.50 -6.98 -34.54
CA ASP A 542 20.18 -6.23 -35.60
C ASP A 542 21.67 -5.95 -35.31
N GLY A 543 22.14 -6.37 -34.11
CA GLY A 543 23.54 -6.22 -33.69
C GLY A 543 23.91 -4.81 -33.28
N SER A 544 22.97 -3.87 -33.11
CA SER A 544 23.22 -2.53 -32.57
C SER A 544 23.44 -2.55 -31.05
N ILE A 545 22.93 -3.55 -30.35
CA ILE A 545 23.21 -3.84 -28.93
C ILE A 545 24.06 -5.11 -28.88
N LYS A 546 25.27 -4.99 -28.36
CA LYS A 546 26.25 -6.09 -28.25
C LYS A 546 26.58 -6.35 -26.78
N ASP A 547 27.09 -7.54 -26.50
CA ASP A 547 27.56 -7.92 -25.16
C ASP A 547 26.54 -7.74 -24.04
N PHE A 548 25.26 -7.96 -24.34
CA PHE A 548 24.19 -7.85 -23.36
C PHE A 548 24.29 -8.95 -22.30
N THR A 549 24.30 -8.58 -21.02
CA THR A 549 24.29 -9.53 -19.91
C THR A 549 22.89 -10.15 -19.77
N PRO A 550 22.78 -11.49 -19.68
CA PRO A 550 21.49 -12.15 -19.55
C PRO A 550 20.62 -11.54 -18.45
N THR A 551 19.39 -11.19 -18.77
CA THR A 551 18.46 -10.48 -17.88
C THR A 551 17.08 -11.10 -17.91
N THR A 552 16.54 -11.34 -16.72
CA THR A 552 15.13 -11.71 -16.52
C THR A 552 14.38 -10.49 -16.01
N PHE A 553 13.44 -10.00 -16.83
CA PHE A 553 12.50 -8.93 -16.48
C PHE A 553 11.29 -9.54 -15.78
N ILE A 554 11.11 -9.22 -14.50
CA ILE A 554 10.03 -9.79 -13.69
C ILE A 554 9.01 -8.71 -13.36
N PHE A 555 7.78 -8.91 -13.83
CA PHE A 555 6.65 -8.04 -13.57
C PHE A 555 5.68 -8.69 -12.60
N GLY A 556 5.17 -7.92 -11.65
CA GLY A 556 4.05 -8.30 -10.79
C GLY A 556 3.14 -7.10 -10.60
N ALA A 557 1.88 -7.21 -11.05
CA ALA A 557 0.97 -6.07 -11.05
C ALA A 557 -0.49 -6.53 -11.07
N LYS A 558 -1.35 -5.84 -10.31
CA LYS A 558 -2.80 -5.92 -10.43
C LYS A 558 -3.33 -4.60 -10.95
N SER A 559 -4.24 -4.65 -11.91
CA SER A 559 -4.97 -3.50 -12.44
C SER A 559 -6.35 -3.38 -11.76
N ALA A 560 -6.87 -2.15 -11.61
CA ALA A 560 -8.27 -1.98 -11.24
C ALA A 560 -9.17 -2.69 -12.26
N PRO A 561 -10.26 -3.37 -11.83
CA PRO A 561 -11.08 -4.20 -12.72
C PRO A 561 -11.65 -3.48 -13.94
N GLY A 562 -12.04 -2.20 -13.79
CA GLY A 562 -12.58 -1.37 -14.86
C GLY A 562 -11.54 -0.65 -15.72
N TYR A 563 -10.25 -0.74 -15.39
CA TYR A 563 -9.19 0.00 -16.09
C TYR A 563 -8.68 -0.79 -17.31
N ARG A 564 -9.38 -0.69 -18.43
CA ARG A 564 -9.15 -1.48 -19.65
C ARG A 564 -7.75 -1.27 -20.23
N ARG A 565 -7.26 -0.03 -20.31
CA ARG A 565 -5.92 0.29 -20.81
C ARG A 565 -4.82 -0.36 -19.97
N ALA A 566 -4.96 -0.34 -18.67
CA ALA A 566 -4.04 -1.03 -17.77
C ALA A 566 -4.05 -2.56 -17.98
N LYS A 567 -5.24 -3.15 -18.19
CA LYS A 567 -5.36 -4.58 -18.53
C LYS A 567 -4.70 -4.91 -19.88
N ALA A 568 -4.79 -4.01 -20.86
CA ALA A 568 -4.10 -4.17 -22.15
C ALA A 568 -2.57 -4.19 -21.98
N ILE A 569 -2.02 -3.40 -21.05
CA ILE A 569 -0.58 -3.42 -20.77
C ILE A 569 -0.17 -4.77 -20.16
N ILE A 570 -1.00 -5.39 -19.31
CA ILE A 570 -0.74 -6.75 -18.80
C ILE A 570 -0.70 -7.75 -19.97
N LYS A 571 -1.69 -7.68 -20.88
CA LYS A 571 -1.74 -8.52 -22.07
C LYS A 571 -0.50 -8.32 -22.94
N LEU A 572 -0.10 -7.08 -23.18
CA LEU A 572 1.09 -6.74 -23.96
C LEU A 572 2.37 -7.35 -23.35
N LEU A 573 2.56 -7.27 -22.04
CA LEU A 573 3.69 -7.86 -21.35
C LEU A 573 3.74 -9.40 -21.54
N GLY A 574 2.57 -10.05 -21.53
CA GLY A 574 2.44 -11.46 -21.85
C GLY A 574 2.85 -11.79 -23.29
N GLU A 575 2.39 -10.99 -24.26
CA GLU A 575 2.74 -11.15 -25.68
C GLU A 575 4.25 -10.90 -25.94
N ILE A 576 4.83 -9.87 -25.32
CA ILE A 576 6.28 -9.66 -25.37
C ILE A 576 7.02 -10.86 -24.78
N GLY A 577 6.55 -11.42 -23.67
CA GLY A 577 7.10 -12.61 -23.07
C GLY A 577 7.04 -13.81 -24.02
N ASN A 578 5.91 -14.02 -24.67
CA ASN A 578 5.76 -15.09 -25.67
C ASN A 578 6.78 -14.96 -26.81
N MET A 579 6.97 -13.76 -27.33
CA MET A 579 7.92 -13.48 -28.41
C MET A 579 9.37 -13.68 -27.94
N VAL A 580 9.77 -13.01 -26.88
CA VAL A 580 11.17 -12.95 -26.42
C VAL A 580 11.65 -14.29 -25.89
N ASN A 581 10.81 -14.99 -25.10
CA ASN A 581 11.17 -16.26 -24.45
C ASN A 581 11.26 -17.45 -25.41
N SER A 582 10.66 -17.34 -26.60
CA SER A 582 10.66 -18.42 -27.62
C SER A 582 11.65 -18.19 -28.76
N ASP A 583 12.23 -16.99 -28.89
CA ASP A 583 13.17 -16.70 -30.00
C ASP A 583 14.55 -17.27 -29.69
N GLU A 584 14.99 -18.23 -30.55
CA GLU A 584 16.28 -18.92 -30.44
C GLU A 584 17.51 -17.98 -30.41
N GLN A 585 17.39 -16.76 -30.94
CA GLN A 585 18.49 -15.78 -30.97
C GLN A 585 18.61 -14.98 -29.69
N THR A 586 17.54 -14.87 -28.87
CA THR A 586 17.49 -13.99 -27.71
C THR A 586 17.10 -14.67 -26.42
N LYS A 587 16.52 -15.88 -26.46
CA LYS A 587 16.01 -16.60 -25.28
C LYS A 587 17.03 -16.80 -24.13
N ASP A 588 18.33 -16.89 -24.48
CA ASP A 588 19.41 -17.05 -23.52
C ASP A 588 19.91 -15.69 -22.97
N LEU A 589 19.46 -14.58 -23.57
CA LEU A 589 19.82 -13.23 -23.16
C LEU A 589 18.67 -12.46 -22.50
N LEU A 590 17.45 -12.71 -22.94
CA LEU A 590 16.25 -12.01 -22.47
C LEU A 590 15.20 -13.01 -22.02
N LYS A 591 14.67 -12.78 -20.82
CA LYS A 591 13.50 -13.49 -20.29
C LYS A 591 12.51 -12.47 -19.75
N VAL A 592 11.23 -12.62 -20.10
CA VAL A 592 10.15 -11.79 -19.56
C VAL A 592 9.19 -12.68 -18.80
N VAL A 593 8.93 -12.34 -17.55
CA VAL A 593 8.06 -13.10 -16.64
C VAL A 593 7.04 -12.15 -16.03
N PHE A 594 5.76 -12.46 -16.18
CA PHE A 594 4.70 -11.81 -15.45
C PHE A 594 4.20 -12.78 -14.36
N VAL A 595 4.49 -12.47 -13.09
CA VAL A 595 4.05 -13.29 -11.96
C VAL A 595 2.59 -13.02 -11.65
N SER A 596 1.80 -14.07 -11.51
CA SER A 596 0.37 -13.94 -11.24
C SER A 596 0.08 -13.63 -9.78
N ASN A 597 -1.04 -12.98 -9.54
CA ASN A 597 -1.57 -12.74 -8.19
C ASN A 597 -0.60 -12.07 -7.21
N TYR A 598 0.18 -11.09 -7.68
CA TYR A 598 1.09 -10.33 -6.82
C TYR A 598 0.39 -9.84 -5.54
N ASN A 599 0.97 -10.16 -4.39
CA ASN A 599 0.49 -9.82 -3.04
C ASN A 599 1.67 -9.64 -2.07
N VAL A 600 1.39 -9.42 -0.78
CA VAL A 600 2.43 -9.19 0.25
C VAL A 600 3.36 -10.40 0.39
N SER A 601 2.83 -11.62 0.40
CA SER A 601 3.63 -12.84 0.56
C SER A 601 4.53 -13.08 -0.65
N TYR A 602 4.03 -12.83 -1.87
CA TYR A 602 4.86 -12.88 -3.08
C TYR A 602 5.96 -11.81 -3.05
N ALA A 603 5.63 -10.59 -2.60
CA ALA A 603 6.60 -9.51 -2.46
C ALA A 603 7.75 -9.89 -1.52
N GLN A 604 7.48 -10.62 -0.43
CA GLN A 604 8.51 -11.09 0.51
C GLN A 604 9.52 -12.06 -0.13
N LYS A 605 9.18 -12.69 -1.26
CA LYS A 605 10.09 -13.54 -2.04
C LYS A 605 10.78 -12.76 -3.18
N LEU A 606 10.07 -11.84 -3.82
CA LEU A 606 10.59 -11.02 -4.92
C LEU A 606 11.63 -9.98 -4.46
N VAL A 607 11.35 -9.29 -3.37
CA VAL A 607 12.18 -8.17 -2.88
C VAL A 607 13.61 -8.59 -2.53
N PRO A 608 13.86 -9.70 -1.78
CA PRO A 608 15.23 -10.15 -1.49
C PRO A 608 16.03 -10.58 -2.71
N ALA A 609 15.36 -11.04 -3.78
CA ALA A 609 15.98 -11.58 -4.97
C ALA A 609 16.30 -10.54 -6.04
N ALA A 610 15.80 -9.31 -5.94
CA ALA A 610 16.00 -8.27 -6.93
C ALA A 610 17.46 -7.79 -7.00
N ASP A 611 17.99 -7.67 -8.21
CA ASP A 611 19.24 -6.95 -8.49
C ASP A 611 18.94 -5.49 -8.82
N VAL A 612 17.89 -5.25 -9.63
CA VAL A 612 17.46 -3.93 -10.10
C VAL A 612 16.02 -3.67 -9.68
N SER A 613 15.80 -2.52 -9.09
CA SER A 613 14.52 -2.00 -8.62
C SER A 613 13.99 -0.97 -9.62
N GLU A 614 12.94 -1.31 -10.36
CA GLU A 614 12.33 -0.42 -11.37
C GLU A 614 11.35 0.57 -10.75
N GLN A 615 11.74 1.85 -10.71
CA GLN A 615 11.00 2.94 -10.07
C GLN A 615 10.85 4.12 -11.05
N ILE A 616 10.13 3.88 -12.14
CA ILE A 616 10.15 4.65 -13.38
C ILE A 616 8.91 5.53 -13.63
N SER A 617 8.20 5.94 -12.57
CA SER A 617 7.07 6.88 -12.70
C SER A 617 7.49 8.16 -13.40
N THR A 618 6.56 8.83 -14.08
CA THR A 618 6.81 10.18 -14.61
C THR A 618 7.11 11.11 -13.44
N ALA A 619 8.17 11.92 -13.53
CA ALA A 619 8.56 12.83 -12.45
C ALA A 619 7.37 13.73 -12.02
N GLY A 620 7.13 13.82 -10.73
CA GLY A 620 6.01 14.57 -10.16
C GLY A 620 4.67 13.82 -10.12
N THR A 621 4.66 12.49 -10.29
CA THR A 621 3.41 11.70 -10.26
C THR A 621 3.33 10.70 -9.11
N GLU A 622 4.44 10.11 -8.66
CA GLU A 622 4.49 9.22 -7.50
C GLU A 622 4.79 10.03 -6.23
N ALA A 623 3.83 10.12 -5.32
CA ALA A 623 4.00 10.90 -4.09
C ALA A 623 5.20 10.43 -3.25
N SER A 624 5.40 9.14 -3.11
CA SER A 624 6.52 8.55 -2.39
C SER A 624 6.98 7.23 -3.01
N GLY A 625 6.10 6.25 -3.08
CA GLY A 625 6.45 4.86 -3.20
C GLY A 625 6.97 4.30 -1.87
N THR A 626 6.83 2.99 -1.69
CA THR A 626 7.42 2.24 -0.57
C THR A 626 8.09 0.95 -1.04
N GLY A 627 7.76 0.48 -2.25
CA GLY A 627 8.45 -0.63 -2.90
C GLY A 627 9.93 -0.36 -3.12
N ASN A 628 10.27 0.87 -3.54
CA ASN A 628 11.64 1.35 -3.68
C ASN A 628 12.46 1.21 -2.38
N MET A 629 11.88 1.53 -1.22
CA MET A 629 12.53 1.41 0.09
C MET A 629 12.80 -0.05 0.47
N LYS A 630 11.85 -0.97 0.19
CA LYS A 630 11.99 -2.42 0.46
C LYS A 630 13.12 -3.02 -0.37
N LEU A 631 13.15 -2.68 -1.64
CA LEU A 631 14.17 -3.15 -2.59
C LEU A 631 15.55 -2.59 -2.24
N MET A 632 15.66 -1.30 -1.90
CA MET A 632 16.89 -0.68 -1.39
C MET A 632 17.40 -1.40 -0.15
N LEU A 633 16.53 -1.65 0.83
CA LEU A 633 16.86 -2.32 2.09
C LEU A 633 17.40 -3.74 1.88
N ASN A 634 16.96 -4.41 0.80
CA ASN A 634 17.44 -5.74 0.43
C ASN A 634 18.60 -5.73 -0.59
N GLY A 635 19.22 -4.58 -0.80
CA GLY A 635 20.41 -4.44 -1.64
C GLY A 635 20.12 -4.57 -3.13
N ALA A 636 19.05 -3.96 -3.64
CA ALA A 636 18.86 -3.70 -5.05
C ALA A 636 19.28 -2.27 -5.39
N VAL A 637 19.86 -2.05 -6.56
CA VAL A 637 20.07 -0.69 -7.09
C VAL A 637 18.75 -0.15 -7.62
N THR A 638 18.49 1.14 -7.43
CA THR A 638 17.32 1.78 -8.03
C THR A 638 17.63 2.22 -9.46
N LEU A 639 16.86 1.70 -10.44
CA LEU A 639 16.76 2.27 -11.78
C LEU A 639 15.45 3.04 -11.83
N GLY A 640 15.52 4.36 -11.93
CA GLY A 640 14.33 5.17 -11.75
C GLY A 640 14.48 6.63 -12.17
N THR A 641 13.38 7.35 -11.98
CA THR A 641 13.30 8.79 -12.20
C THR A 641 13.51 9.55 -10.89
N TYR A 642 13.78 10.83 -10.99
CA TYR A 642 13.86 11.73 -9.84
C TYR A 642 12.46 12.11 -9.37
N ASP A 643 11.76 11.12 -8.75
CA ASP A 643 10.38 11.21 -8.34
C ASP A 643 10.14 10.53 -6.98
N GLY A 644 9.21 11.04 -6.20
CA GLY A 644 8.84 10.47 -4.90
C GLY A 644 10.04 10.26 -3.98
N ALA A 645 10.06 9.15 -3.28
CA ALA A 645 11.15 8.78 -2.38
C ALA A 645 12.45 8.38 -3.10
N ASN A 646 12.45 8.19 -4.43
CA ASN A 646 13.69 7.93 -5.17
C ASN A 646 14.71 9.06 -4.98
N VAL A 647 14.24 10.31 -4.88
CA VAL A 647 15.10 11.48 -4.61
C VAL A 647 15.89 11.28 -3.32
N GLU A 648 15.21 10.91 -2.26
CA GLU A 648 15.81 10.70 -0.94
C GLU A 648 16.66 9.41 -0.90
N ILE A 649 16.30 8.37 -1.67
CA ILE A 649 17.13 7.16 -1.84
C ILE A 649 18.49 7.52 -2.43
N VAL A 650 18.49 8.32 -3.48
CA VAL A 650 19.73 8.78 -4.14
C VAL A 650 20.55 9.69 -3.21
N GLN A 651 19.89 10.55 -2.44
CA GLN A 651 20.57 11.41 -1.45
C GLN A 651 21.26 10.58 -0.36
N GLU A 652 20.60 9.53 0.14
CA GLU A 652 21.14 8.68 1.21
C GLU A 652 22.24 7.72 0.71
N ALA A 653 22.01 7.05 -0.41
CA ALA A 653 22.91 6.01 -0.92
C ALA A 653 24.00 6.54 -1.86
N GLY A 654 23.84 7.72 -2.42
CA GLY A 654 24.69 8.32 -3.45
C GLY A 654 24.21 8.03 -4.88
N GLU A 655 24.34 9.01 -5.75
CA GLU A 655 23.91 8.92 -7.15
C GLU A 655 24.70 7.84 -7.92
N ASP A 656 25.99 7.69 -7.65
CA ASP A 656 26.85 6.68 -8.28
C ASP A 656 26.44 5.23 -7.96
N ASN A 657 25.65 5.03 -6.91
CA ASN A 657 25.16 3.72 -6.50
C ASN A 657 23.76 3.39 -7.05
N ASN A 658 23.19 4.28 -7.88
CA ASN A 658 21.88 4.13 -8.47
C ASN A 658 21.91 4.54 -9.96
N TYR A 659 20.81 4.34 -10.67
CA TYR A 659 20.68 4.61 -12.11
C TYR A 659 19.48 5.51 -12.36
N ILE A 660 19.73 6.82 -12.46
CA ILE A 660 18.66 7.81 -12.66
C ILE A 660 18.63 8.25 -14.13
N PHE A 661 17.39 8.41 -14.64
CA PHE A 661 17.11 8.84 -16.01
C PHE A 661 15.89 9.74 -16.07
N GLY A 662 15.63 10.27 -17.26
CA GLY A 662 14.40 10.97 -17.62
C GLY A 662 14.34 12.42 -17.16
N ALA A 663 13.32 13.11 -17.68
CA ALA A 663 13.10 14.52 -17.37
C ALA A 663 12.65 14.70 -15.92
N ARG A 664 13.14 15.76 -15.28
CA ARG A 664 12.72 16.17 -13.93
C ARG A 664 11.43 17.00 -13.99
N VAL A 665 10.82 17.25 -12.83
CA VAL A 665 9.55 18.00 -12.72
C VAL A 665 9.65 19.36 -13.40
N GLU A 666 10.74 20.09 -13.15
CA GLU A 666 10.95 21.43 -13.69
C GLU A 666 11.15 21.40 -15.23
N GLU A 667 11.90 20.41 -15.71
CA GLU A 667 12.12 20.19 -17.14
C GLU A 667 10.84 19.82 -17.87
N LEU A 668 10.00 18.94 -17.26
CA LEU A 668 8.69 18.59 -17.83
C LEU A 668 7.76 19.82 -17.94
N ALA A 669 7.79 20.71 -16.94
CA ALA A 669 6.99 21.95 -16.99
C ALA A 669 7.39 22.85 -18.16
N GLU A 670 8.66 22.84 -18.57
CA GLU A 670 9.17 23.58 -19.72
C GLU A 670 8.90 22.85 -21.06
N ILE A 671 9.03 21.52 -21.08
CA ILE A 671 8.93 20.71 -22.31
C ILE A 671 7.47 20.51 -22.74
N MET A 672 6.57 20.15 -21.80
CA MET A 672 5.21 19.70 -22.11
C MET A 672 4.35 20.69 -22.91
N PRO A 673 4.46 22.02 -22.75
CA PRO A 673 3.67 22.96 -23.55
C PRO A 673 3.87 22.86 -25.07
N ASP A 674 5.09 22.52 -25.53
CA ASP A 674 5.46 22.42 -26.95
C ASP A 674 5.81 20.97 -27.38
N TYR A 675 5.49 19.99 -26.51
CA TYR A 675 5.84 18.59 -26.73
C TYR A 675 4.99 17.95 -27.82
N ASP A 676 5.65 17.37 -28.83
CA ASP A 676 5.03 16.55 -29.86
C ASP A 676 5.73 15.19 -29.96
N PRO A 677 5.14 14.10 -29.42
CA PRO A 677 5.74 12.77 -29.45
C PRO A 677 5.95 12.24 -30.87
N ARG A 678 5.11 12.66 -31.84
CA ARG A 678 5.24 12.21 -33.25
C ARG A 678 6.55 12.65 -33.87
N LYS A 679 7.04 13.82 -33.48
CA LYS A 679 8.35 14.33 -33.93
C LYS A 679 9.46 13.41 -33.46
N LEU A 680 9.49 13.05 -32.19
CA LEU A 680 10.49 12.13 -31.62
C LEU A 680 10.41 10.74 -32.28
N ILE A 681 9.20 10.22 -32.49
CA ILE A 681 8.98 8.94 -33.17
C ILE A 681 9.54 8.98 -34.60
N PHE A 682 9.30 10.08 -35.33
CA PHE A 682 9.79 10.26 -36.70
C PHE A 682 11.32 10.39 -36.77
N GLU A 683 11.94 11.09 -35.84
CA GLU A 683 13.38 11.37 -35.80
C GLU A 683 14.20 10.17 -35.28
N ASN A 684 13.59 9.23 -34.56
CA ASN A 684 14.27 8.07 -33.98
C ASN A 684 13.72 6.73 -34.48
N GLU A 685 14.44 6.10 -35.42
CA GLU A 685 14.05 4.84 -36.05
C GLU A 685 13.82 3.71 -35.03
N LYS A 686 14.59 3.62 -33.95
CA LYS A 686 14.49 2.56 -32.95
C LYS A 686 13.25 2.77 -32.06
N VAL A 687 12.98 4.01 -31.68
CA VAL A 687 11.75 4.38 -30.97
C VAL A 687 10.53 4.11 -31.84
N ASN A 688 10.57 4.53 -33.10
CA ASN A 688 9.51 4.26 -34.08
C ASN A 688 9.24 2.76 -34.22
N ARG A 689 10.31 1.96 -34.38
CA ARG A 689 10.19 0.51 -34.49
C ARG A 689 9.53 -0.11 -33.25
N ALA A 690 9.92 0.30 -32.04
CA ALA A 690 9.34 -0.23 -30.82
C ALA A 690 7.83 0.08 -30.71
N LEU A 691 7.43 1.31 -31.01
CA LEU A 691 6.02 1.71 -30.95
C LEU A 691 5.18 1.05 -32.05
N ASN A 692 5.72 0.94 -33.28
CA ASN A 692 4.99 0.33 -34.40
C ASN A 692 4.63 -1.14 -34.15
N LYS A 693 5.34 -1.83 -33.22
CA LYS A 693 5.01 -3.20 -32.84
C LYS A 693 3.64 -3.33 -32.18
N LEU A 694 3.11 -2.24 -31.66
CA LEU A 694 1.75 -2.21 -31.11
C LEU A 694 0.66 -2.29 -32.20
N ILE A 695 0.99 -1.93 -33.46
CA ILE A 695 -0.01 -1.78 -34.51
C ILE A 695 0.27 -2.57 -35.79
N ASP A 696 1.45 -3.21 -35.92
CA ASP A 696 1.85 -3.92 -37.14
C ASP A 696 1.44 -5.40 -37.16
N GLY A 697 0.69 -5.87 -36.16
CA GLY A 697 0.25 -7.25 -36.03
C GLY A 697 1.28 -8.19 -35.40
N THR A 698 2.39 -7.66 -34.84
CA THR A 698 3.38 -8.48 -34.12
C THR A 698 2.77 -9.12 -32.87
N PHE A 699 1.91 -8.40 -32.17
CA PHE A 699 1.27 -8.84 -30.93
C PHE A 699 -0.23 -9.01 -31.09
N ASP A 700 -0.79 -10.02 -30.42
CA ASP A 700 -2.22 -10.32 -30.40
C ASP A 700 -2.89 -9.62 -29.19
N ASP A 701 -3.75 -8.67 -29.45
CA ASP A 701 -4.57 -7.98 -28.44
C ASP A 701 -5.89 -8.71 -28.08
N GLY A 702 -6.06 -9.93 -28.56
CA GLY A 702 -7.26 -10.73 -28.35
C GLY A 702 -8.43 -10.32 -29.23
N GLY A 703 -8.17 -9.59 -30.32
CA GLY A 703 -9.18 -9.15 -31.30
C GLY A 703 -10.10 -8.04 -30.77
N ILE A 704 -9.61 -7.22 -29.85
CA ILE A 704 -10.34 -6.02 -29.40
C ILE A 704 -10.40 -5.03 -30.58
N PRO A 705 -11.59 -4.47 -30.89
CA PRO A 705 -11.71 -3.46 -31.96
C PRO A 705 -10.75 -2.30 -31.75
N SER A 706 -10.09 -1.86 -32.81
CA SER A 706 -9.02 -0.84 -32.79
C SER A 706 -9.44 0.55 -32.27
N ASP A 707 -10.75 0.81 -32.23
CA ASP A 707 -11.35 2.03 -31.70
C ASP A 707 -11.83 1.91 -30.24
N GLN A 708 -11.66 0.72 -29.63
CA GLN A 708 -12.06 0.47 -28.25
C GLN A 708 -10.87 0.54 -27.30
N GLU A 709 -11.11 1.11 -26.11
CA GLU A 709 -10.16 1.12 -25.01
C GLU A 709 -9.76 -0.31 -24.64
N GLY A 710 -8.45 -0.55 -24.61
CA GLY A 710 -7.86 -1.85 -24.31
C GLY A 710 -7.30 -2.57 -25.54
N SER A 711 -7.46 -2.05 -26.78
CA SER A 711 -6.71 -2.52 -27.95
C SER A 711 -5.27 -1.99 -27.92
N PHE A 712 -4.36 -2.66 -28.61
CA PHE A 712 -2.97 -2.16 -28.72
C PHE A 712 -2.88 -0.94 -29.65
N GLU A 713 -3.80 -0.81 -30.62
CA GLU A 713 -3.90 0.40 -31.44
C GLU A 713 -4.36 1.60 -30.60
N GLU A 714 -5.24 1.40 -29.62
CA GLU A 714 -5.64 2.46 -28.70
C GLU A 714 -4.47 2.87 -27.78
N LEU A 715 -3.65 1.92 -27.29
CA LEU A 715 -2.41 2.24 -26.58
C LEU A 715 -1.46 3.10 -27.44
N TYR A 716 -1.30 2.76 -28.71
CA TYR A 716 -0.48 3.53 -29.64
C TYR A 716 -1.05 4.95 -29.84
N LYS A 717 -2.37 5.07 -30.06
CA LYS A 717 -3.04 6.36 -30.23
C LYS A 717 -2.94 7.23 -28.97
N ALA A 718 -3.01 6.64 -27.79
CA ALA A 718 -2.82 7.37 -26.55
C ALA A 718 -1.44 8.04 -26.47
N LEU A 719 -0.41 7.42 -27.05
CA LEU A 719 0.94 7.98 -27.13
C LEU A 719 1.11 9.00 -28.27
N THR A 720 0.37 8.86 -29.38
CA THR A 720 0.58 9.68 -30.59
C THR A 720 -0.46 10.77 -30.78
N ASP A 721 -1.71 10.49 -30.49
CA ASP A 721 -2.86 11.35 -30.76
C ASP A 721 -3.53 11.89 -29.48
N GLY A 722 -3.27 11.21 -28.34
CA GLY A 722 -3.96 11.45 -27.09
C GLY A 722 -5.34 10.81 -27.05
N ALA A 723 -6.15 11.18 -26.10
CA ALA A 723 -7.55 10.76 -25.94
C ALA A 723 -8.42 11.97 -25.61
N SER A 724 -9.76 11.78 -25.55
CA SER A 724 -10.69 12.86 -25.24
C SER A 724 -10.43 13.56 -23.89
N TRP A 725 -9.73 12.91 -22.98
CA TRP A 725 -9.46 13.37 -21.62
C TRP A 725 -7.97 13.68 -21.33
N HIS A 726 -7.04 13.44 -22.28
CA HIS A 726 -5.63 13.76 -22.12
C HIS A 726 -4.92 14.07 -23.45
N VAL A 727 -3.84 14.84 -23.37
CA VAL A 727 -2.94 15.14 -24.47
C VAL A 727 -2.16 13.90 -24.93
N PRO A 728 -1.55 13.91 -26.15
CA PRO A 728 -0.65 12.85 -26.59
C PRO A 728 0.46 12.61 -25.57
N ASP A 729 0.79 11.33 -25.33
CA ASP A 729 1.84 10.89 -24.41
C ASP A 729 1.82 11.62 -23.04
N HIS A 730 0.66 11.66 -22.43
CA HIS A 730 0.39 12.39 -21.18
C HIS A 730 1.42 12.12 -20.06
N TYR A 731 1.96 10.91 -20.01
CA TYR A 731 2.96 10.50 -19.02
C TYR A 731 4.40 10.49 -19.55
N TYR A 732 4.67 11.14 -20.69
CA TYR A 732 6.01 11.31 -21.25
C TYR A 732 6.76 9.98 -21.46
N VAL A 733 6.05 8.94 -21.88
CA VAL A 733 6.60 7.61 -22.15
C VAL A 733 7.57 7.63 -23.33
N VAL A 734 7.16 8.25 -24.44
CA VAL A 734 7.99 8.37 -25.66
C VAL A 734 9.18 9.28 -25.41
N GLY A 735 8.96 10.38 -24.67
CA GLY A 735 10.01 11.33 -24.37
C GLY A 735 11.16 10.75 -23.53
N ASP A 736 10.85 9.89 -22.58
CA ASP A 736 11.87 9.28 -21.71
C ASP A 736 12.42 7.94 -22.23
N LEU A 737 11.86 7.36 -23.30
CA LEU A 737 12.19 5.99 -23.73
C LEU A 737 13.69 5.80 -24.04
N GLU A 738 14.29 6.71 -24.78
CA GLU A 738 15.71 6.59 -25.18
C GLU A 738 16.63 6.68 -23.97
N SER A 739 16.46 7.71 -23.13
CA SER A 739 17.27 7.87 -21.90
C SER A 739 17.10 6.72 -20.93
N TYR A 740 15.89 6.13 -20.87
CA TYR A 740 15.64 4.94 -20.07
C TYR A 740 16.39 3.73 -20.60
N VAL A 741 16.33 3.46 -21.90
CA VAL A 741 17.08 2.36 -22.52
C VAL A 741 18.58 2.51 -22.34
N GLU A 742 19.13 3.71 -22.55
CA GLU A 742 20.56 3.99 -22.34
C GLU A 742 20.99 3.72 -20.89
N THR A 743 20.17 4.13 -19.94
CA THR A 743 20.44 3.90 -18.51
C THR A 743 20.33 2.43 -18.16
N LYS A 744 19.34 1.72 -18.71
CA LYS A 744 19.19 0.26 -18.54
C LYS A 744 20.38 -0.51 -19.10
N LEU A 745 20.88 -0.13 -20.28
CA LEU A 745 22.08 -0.72 -20.89
C LEU A 745 23.34 -0.42 -20.07
N ARG A 746 23.47 0.76 -19.48
CA ARG A 746 24.56 1.10 -18.55
C ARG A 746 24.53 0.21 -17.32
N CYS A 747 23.38 0.05 -16.69
CA CYS A 747 23.19 -0.86 -15.55
C CYS A 747 23.54 -2.32 -15.90
N ASN A 748 23.05 -2.79 -17.05
CA ASN A 748 23.35 -4.13 -17.59
C ASN A 748 24.85 -4.36 -17.81
N LYS A 749 25.55 -3.36 -18.33
CA LYS A 749 27.00 -3.41 -18.54
C LYS A 749 27.77 -3.44 -17.21
N ASP A 750 27.39 -2.57 -16.25
CA ASP A 750 28.06 -2.48 -14.95
C ASP A 750 27.95 -3.77 -14.14
N TYR A 751 26.87 -4.54 -14.33
CA TYR A 751 26.67 -5.84 -13.66
C TYR A 751 27.77 -6.88 -13.97
N LYS A 752 28.53 -6.71 -15.08
CA LYS A 752 29.64 -7.62 -15.45
C LYS A 752 30.78 -7.60 -14.42
N ASP A 753 30.98 -6.46 -13.78
CA ASP A 753 31.88 -6.36 -12.62
C ASP A 753 31.10 -6.67 -11.34
N GLU A 754 31.02 -7.97 -11.05
CA GLU A 754 30.20 -8.50 -9.95
C GLU A 754 30.53 -7.85 -8.59
N LEU A 755 31.80 -7.57 -8.30
CA LEU A 755 32.21 -6.94 -7.05
C LEU A 755 31.85 -5.46 -6.99
N SER A 756 32.07 -4.73 -8.08
CA SER A 756 31.69 -3.32 -8.18
C SER A 756 30.18 -3.13 -8.09
N PHE A 757 29.42 -3.99 -8.75
CA PHE A 757 27.96 -3.95 -8.65
C PHE A 757 27.46 -4.32 -7.24
N ALA A 758 28.04 -5.35 -6.63
CA ALA A 758 27.72 -5.76 -5.26
C ALA A 758 28.01 -4.62 -4.25
N LYS A 759 29.09 -3.86 -4.46
CA LYS A 759 29.39 -2.66 -3.65
C LYS A 759 28.27 -1.63 -3.72
N LYS A 760 27.74 -1.35 -4.92
CA LYS A 760 26.58 -0.43 -5.09
C LYS A 760 25.35 -0.96 -4.31
N CYS A 761 25.04 -2.25 -4.46
CA CYS A 761 23.95 -2.91 -3.74
C CYS A 761 24.13 -2.84 -2.21
N TRP A 762 25.33 -3.14 -1.74
CA TRP A 762 25.70 -3.07 -0.32
C TRP A 762 25.51 -1.67 0.26
N LEU A 763 26.00 -0.64 -0.46
CA LEU A 763 25.87 0.75 -0.02
C LEU A 763 24.39 1.22 0.01
N ASN A 764 23.55 0.78 -0.93
CA ASN A 764 22.12 1.03 -0.85
C ASN A 764 21.53 0.45 0.44
N MET A 765 21.80 -0.82 0.74
CA MET A 765 21.32 -1.46 1.96
C MET A 765 21.83 -0.76 3.23
N CYS A 766 23.10 -0.39 3.28
CA CYS A 766 23.69 0.30 4.43
C CYS A 766 23.04 1.65 4.74
N HIS A 767 22.57 2.36 3.72
CA HIS A 767 21.99 3.70 3.86
C HIS A 767 20.45 3.71 3.87
N ALA A 768 19.80 2.57 4.04
CA ALA A 768 18.35 2.47 4.07
C ALA A 768 17.71 2.89 5.43
N GLY A 769 18.49 3.27 6.43
CA GLY A 769 18.00 3.60 7.79
C GLY A 769 16.91 4.67 7.82
N LYS A 770 17.05 5.73 7.02
CA LYS A 770 16.03 6.80 6.88
C LYS A 770 14.64 6.25 6.56
N PHE A 771 14.56 5.14 5.84
CA PHE A 771 13.31 4.57 5.35
C PHE A 771 12.68 3.54 6.30
N SER A 772 13.11 3.51 7.56
CA SER A 772 12.41 2.77 8.62
C SER A 772 11.10 3.46 8.96
N SER A 773 9.99 2.70 9.04
CA SER A 773 8.72 3.21 9.57
C SER A 773 8.81 3.56 11.06
N ASP A 774 9.78 3.02 11.80
CA ASP A 774 10.04 3.42 13.19
C ASP A 774 10.46 4.89 13.26
N ARG A 775 11.33 5.35 12.37
CA ARG A 775 11.68 6.78 12.23
C ARG A 775 10.44 7.61 11.89
N THR A 776 9.67 7.17 10.89
CA THR A 776 8.47 7.90 10.46
C THR A 776 7.48 8.07 11.61
N ILE A 777 7.22 7.01 12.36
CA ILE A 777 6.27 7.03 13.49
C ILE A 777 6.77 7.89 14.65
N LYS A 778 8.08 7.90 14.92
CA LYS A 778 8.69 8.84 15.89
C LYS A 778 8.40 10.29 15.47
N ASP A 779 8.60 10.61 14.18
CA ASP A 779 8.33 11.95 13.65
C ASP A 779 6.85 12.35 13.78
N TYR A 780 5.91 11.43 13.56
CA TYR A 780 4.47 11.70 13.79
C TYR A 780 4.17 11.86 15.27
N ALA A 781 4.67 10.97 16.13
CA ALA A 781 4.43 11.00 17.57
C ALA A 781 4.92 12.31 18.20
N GLU A 782 6.11 12.76 17.84
CA GLU A 782 6.72 13.97 18.38
C GLU A 782 6.15 15.27 17.81
N ASN A 783 5.93 15.31 16.48
CA ASN A 783 5.64 16.57 15.80
C ASN A 783 4.13 16.81 15.57
N ILE A 784 3.34 15.75 15.44
CA ILE A 784 1.91 15.83 15.10
C ILE A 784 1.04 15.36 16.28
N TRP A 785 1.20 14.09 16.69
CA TRP A 785 0.27 13.48 17.65
C TRP A 785 0.53 13.90 19.09
N LYS A 786 1.76 14.26 19.43
CA LYS A 786 2.16 14.59 20.81
C LYS A 786 1.82 13.47 21.79
N ILE A 787 2.12 12.22 21.38
CA ILE A 787 2.01 11.02 22.21
C ILE A 787 3.39 10.55 22.66
N VAL A 788 3.42 9.83 23.77
CA VAL A 788 4.65 9.29 24.38
C VAL A 788 4.51 7.80 24.63
N PRO A 789 5.64 7.06 24.69
CA PRO A 789 5.61 5.63 25.02
C PRO A 789 4.87 5.32 26.32
N VAL A 790 4.03 4.27 26.31
CA VAL A 790 3.22 3.86 27.48
C VAL A 790 4.03 3.16 28.58
N SER A 791 5.26 2.82 28.30
CA SER A 791 6.22 2.24 29.26
C SER A 791 6.92 3.29 30.13
N LYS A 792 6.71 4.58 29.87
CA LYS A 792 7.32 5.70 30.58
C LYS A 792 6.42 6.32 31.62
#